data_a299809ca563f19434c527eb1e23b6d4
#
_entry.id   a299809ca563f19434c527eb1e23b6d4
#
_cell.length_a   1.000
_cell.length_b   1.000
_cell.length_c   1.000
_cell.angle_alpha   90.00
_cell.angle_beta   90.00
_cell.angle_gamma   90.00
#
_symmetry.space_group_name_H-M   'P 1'
#
loop_
_entity.id
_entity.type
_entity.pdbx_description
1 polymer ?
#
loop_
_entity_poly.entity_id
_entity_poly.type
_entity_poly.pdbx_seq_one_letter_code
_entity_poly.pdbx_strand_id
1 'polypeptide(L)'
;MLETIVKRERDFGTPASTSTEMISLTIDGTSVEVPAGTSVLRAAAIAGINIPKLCASDNLEAFGSCRLCLVQIDGRRGYPASCTTPVEAGMVVHTETSKLHEIRRGVMELYISDHPLDCLTCPSNGDCELQDMAGVVGLRNVRYGYEGQNHLQDEVDASNPYFAYDPSKCIVCSRCVRACNEVQGTFALTIDGKGFASRIAAGQNEDFMDSDCVSCGACVQACPTSTLTEKTVIDMGQAEHSVITTCAYCGVGCAFKAEMKGDQVVRMVPWKDGQANRGHSCVKGRFAWGYATHKDRMLKPMIRKRIDEPWREVSWDEAIQYAASEIRRIQAKYGKDSVGGITSSRCTNEETYLVQKLVRAAFGTNNVDTCARVCHSPTGYGLKTTIGESAGTQTFDSVMFTDVVILMGANPSAAHPVFASRLKRRLREGAKLIVIDPRRIELVDSPHIKASYHLPVRPGTNTAVLTAMAHVIATEGLIDEAYVAERCETEAFEQWREFVSRPEHSPEATEAETGVPAADLRGAARLYATGGNGSIYYGLGVTEHSQGSTTVMAIANLAMATGNLGKEGVGVNPLRGQNNVQGSCDMGSFPHELPGYRHVSDDKVRGEFERDWGVKLQPEPGLRLPNMFDAAVSGSFKALYCQGEDIVQSDPNTQHVAAALRAMECIIIQDIFLNETAKYAHVFLPGSSFLEKDGTFTNAERRISRVRTVMKPLGGMADWEATCALSNALGYPMNYSHPSEIMDEIARLTPTFAGVSFSKIDAMGGSVQWPCNAEAPDGTPIMHVDQFVRGKGRFMLTKYVPSDERSTRKFPLLLTTGRILSQYNVGAQTRRTDNVHWHAEDRLEIHPHDAEDRGIRQ
;
A
#
# COMPACT_ATOMS: atom_id res chain seq x y z
N MET A 1 -3.39 8.42 -23.91
CA MET A 1 -2.46 9.12 -23.01
C MET A 1 -3.25 10.27 -22.36
N LEU A 2 -3.52 10.21 -21.08
CA LEU A 2 -4.13 11.33 -20.35
C LEU A 2 -2.98 12.23 -19.84
N GLU A 3 -2.32 12.92 -20.74
CA GLU A 3 -1.48 14.05 -20.37
C GLU A 3 -2.42 15.19 -19.99
N THR A 4 -2.61 15.38 -18.70
CA THR A 4 -3.35 16.55 -18.21
C THR A 4 -2.35 17.66 -17.92
N ILE A 5 -2.58 18.84 -18.51
CA ILE A 5 -1.97 20.07 -18.02
C ILE A 5 -2.14 20.09 -16.50
N VAL A 6 -1.10 20.45 -15.75
CA VAL A 6 -1.15 20.51 -14.28
C VAL A 6 -2.19 21.57 -13.88
N LYS A 7 -3.42 21.12 -13.75
CA LYS A 7 -4.50 21.93 -13.16
C LYS A 7 -4.69 21.47 -11.72
N ARG A 8 -4.84 22.44 -10.81
CA ARG A 8 -5.30 22.11 -9.46
C ARG A 8 -6.63 21.37 -9.56
N GLU A 9 -6.73 20.26 -8.83
CA GLU A 9 -7.99 19.55 -8.73
C GLU A 9 -9.05 20.42 -8.09
N ARG A 10 -10.32 20.23 -8.50
CA ARG A 10 -11.43 20.98 -7.95
C ARG A 10 -11.55 20.69 -6.45
N ASP A 11 -11.48 21.73 -5.64
CA ASP A 11 -11.66 21.68 -4.20
C ASP A 11 -13.03 22.27 -3.84
N PHE A 12 -13.92 21.43 -3.33
CA PHE A 12 -15.28 21.81 -2.92
C PHE A 12 -15.33 22.53 -1.57
N GLY A 13 -14.21 22.74 -0.91
CA GLY A 13 -14.05 23.58 0.27
C GLY A 13 -14.38 22.92 1.61
N THR A 14 -15.19 21.88 1.64
CA THR A 14 -15.47 21.07 2.85
C THR A 14 -15.75 19.62 2.46
N PRO A 15 -15.60 18.64 3.37
CA PRO A 15 -15.96 17.24 3.12
C PRO A 15 -17.40 17.08 2.63
N ALA A 16 -17.65 16.01 1.87
CA ALA A 16 -19.01 15.66 1.43
C ALA A 16 -19.83 15.18 2.64
N SER A 17 -21.12 15.56 2.68
CA SER A 17 -22.07 14.99 3.62
C SER A 17 -22.43 13.56 3.22
N THR A 18 -22.64 12.69 4.19
CA THR A 18 -23.11 11.30 4.04
C THR A 18 -24.61 11.15 4.20
N SER A 19 -25.34 12.26 4.43
CA SER A 19 -26.80 12.24 4.56
C SER A 19 -27.48 11.83 3.27
N THR A 20 -28.55 11.10 3.37
CA THR A 20 -29.46 10.75 2.25
C THR A 20 -30.61 11.75 2.09
N GLU A 21 -30.84 12.58 3.10
CA GLU A 21 -31.85 13.66 3.05
C GLU A 21 -31.35 14.80 2.17
N MET A 22 -32.15 15.20 1.20
CA MET A 22 -31.81 16.30 0.28
C MET A 22 -32.46 17.61 0.72
N ILE A 23 -31.70 18.69 0.64
CA ILE A 23 -32.12 20.05 1.01
C ILE A 23 -31.95 20.97 -0.19
N SER A 24 -33.02 21.75 -0.50
CA SER A 24 -33.02 22.75 -1.56
C SER A 24 -32.83 24.15 -0.98
N LEU A 25 -31.94 24.92 -1.62
CA LEU A 25 -31.65 26.33 -1.27
C LEU A 25 -31.41 27.11 -2.57
N THR A 26 -31.31 28.44 -2.43
CA THR A 26 -31.00 29.35 -3.54
C THR A 26 -29.66 30.07 -3.27
N ILE A 27 -28.74 30.04 -4.23
CA ILE A 27 -27.45 30.75 -4.17
C ILE A 27 -27.34 31.66 -5.39
N ASP A 28 -27.22 32.93 -5.18
CA ASP A 28 -27.19 33.98 -6.24
C ASP A 28 -28.27 33.78 -7.32
N GLY A 29 -29.49 33.43 -6.90
CA GLY A 29 -30.65 33.19 -7.78
C GLY A 29 -30.68 31.78 -8.40
N THR A 30 -29.66 30.93 -8.20
CA THR A 30 -29.60 29.54 -8.70
C THR A 30 -30.15 28.60 -7.64
N SER A 31 -31.12 27.77 -8.02
CA SER A 31 -31.62 26.69 -7.14
C SER A 31 -30.62 25.51 -7.09
N VAL A 32 -30.30 25.10 -5.89
CA VAL A 32 -29.31 24.05 -5.61
C VAL A 32 -29.91 23.02 -4.67
N GLU A 33 -29.73 21.74 -4.98
CA GLU A 33 -30.16 20.63 -4.13
C GLU A 33 -28.94 19.81 -3.72
N VAL A 34 -28.75 19.64 -2.40
CA VAL A 34 -27.59 18.95 -1.81
C VAL A 34 -28.00 18.15 -0.56
N PRO A 35 -27.23 17.12 -0.16
CA PRO A 35 -27.47 16.40 1.09
C PRO A 35 -27.47 17.31 2.32
N ALA A 36 -28.32 17.01 3.29
CA ALA A 36 -28.37 17.69 4.59
C ALA A 36 -26.98 17.66 5.25
N GLY A 37 -26.63 18.74 5.98
CA GLY A 37 -25.29 18.87 6.57
C GLY A 37 -24.19 19.34 5.60
N THR A 38 -24.49 19.48 4.31
CA THR A 38 -23.56 20.11 3.36
C THR A 38 -23.34 21.58 3.75
N SER A 39 -22.10 22.08 3.68
CA SER A 39 -21.83 23.50 3.92
C SER A 39 -22.30 24.37 2.74
N VAL A 40 -22.65 25.62 3.01
CA VAL A 40 -22.96 26.61 1.97
C VAL A 40 -21.81 26.74 0.97
N LEU A 41 -20.55 26.68 1.42
CA LEU A 41 -19.38 26.73 0.55
C LEU A 41 -19.37 25.58 -0.46
N ARG A 42 -19.63 24.35 0.01
CA ARG A 42 -19.68 23.16 -0.86
C ARG A 42 -20.88 23.21 -1.81
N ALA A 43 -22.04 23.62 -1.32
CA ALA A 43 -23.23 23.77 -2.15
C ALA A 43 -23.00 24.77 -3.29
N ALA A 44 -22.37 25.90 -3.01
CA ALA A 44 -21.97 26.89 -4.03
C ALA A 44 -20.99 26.29 -5.04
N ALA A 45 -19.99 25.58 -4.57
CA ALA A 45 -19.02 24.91 -5.45
C ALA A 45 -19.69 23.87 -6.36
N ILE A 46 -20.66 23.08 -5.87
CA ILE A 46 -21.45 22.14 -6.67
C ILE A 46 -22.23 22.88 -7.76
N ALA A 47 -22.83 24.03 -7.44
CA ALA A 47 -23.54 24.88 -8.39
C ALA A 47 -22.63 25.63 -9.38
N GLY A 48 -21.31 25.47 -9.28
CA GLY A 48 -20.35 26.20 -10.12
C GLY A 48 -20.07 27.64 -9.68
N ILE A 49 -20.56 28.04 -8.49
CA ILE A 49 -20.35 29.34 -7.89
C ILE A 49 -19.08 29.30 -7.04
N ASN A 50 -18.12 30.16 -7.32
CA ASN A 50 -16.84 30.18 -6.62
C ASN A 50 -16.85 31.21 -5.48
N ILE A 51 -16.73 30.74 -4.25
CA ILE A 51 -16.55 31.55 -3.05
C ILE A 51 -15.07 31.51 -2.64
N PRO A 52 -14.37 32.65 -2.51
CA PRO A 52 -12.96 32.67 -2.16
C PRO A 52 -12.71 32.08 -0.78
N LYS A 53 -11.63 31.26 -0.63
CA LYS A 53 -11.27 30.58 0.59
C LYS A 53 -9.78 30.37 0.70
N LEU A 54 -9.25 30.18 1.93
CA LEU A 54 -7.85 29.82 2.20
C LEU A 54 -7.73 28.70 3.22
N CYS A 55 -8.47 28.73 4.33
CA CYS A 55 -8.35 27.73 5.39
C CYS A 55 -9.18 26.46 5.17
N ALA A 56 -10.14 26.49 4.25
CA ALA A 56 -11.03 25.39 3.96
C ALA A 56 -10.51 24.49 2.82
N SER A 57 -10.73 23.19 2.92
CA SER A 57 -10.43 22.17 1.91
C SER A 57 -11.41 21.01 2.07
N ASP A 58 -11.72 20.32 0.97
CA ASP A 58 -12.73 19.25 0.99
C ASP A 58 -12.25 17.91 1.58
N ASN A 59 -10.99 17.83 1.98
CA ASN A 59 -10.43 16.70 2.73
C ASN A 59 -10.15 17.00 4.21
N LEU A 60 -10.53 18.20 4.68
CA LEU A 60 -10.35 18.65 6.07
C LEU A 60 -11.65 19.21 6.63
N GLU A 61 -11.94 18.94 7.90
CA GLU A 61 -13.09 19.53 8.58
C GLU A 61 -13.04 21.06 8.56
N ALA A 62 -14.20 21.68 8.49
CA ALA A 62 -14.28 23.13 8.36
C ALA A 62 -13.83 23.84 9.64
N PHE A 63 -12.96 24.84 9.52
CA PHE A 63 -12.40 25.57 10.66
C PHE A 63 -12.84 27.03 10.76
N GLY A 64 -13.06 27.70 9.60
CA GLY A 64 -13.58 29.07 9.54
C GLY A 64 -12.60 30.18 9.96
N SER A 65 -11.29 29.91 10.02
CA SER A 65 -10.29 30.87 10.52
C SER A 65 -10.00 32.02 9.57
N CYS A 66 -9.94 31.80 8.26
CA CYS A 66 -9.46 32.82 7.31
C CYS A 66 -10.46 33.95 7.03
N ARG A 67 -11.73 33.75 7.31
CA ARG A 67 -12.80 34.73 7.07
C ARG A 67 -12.92 35.28 5.63
N LEU A 68 -12.36 34.55 4.65
CA LEU A 68 -12.46 34.96 3.25
C LEU A 68 -13.77 34.47 2.60
N CYS A 69 -14.32 33.34 3.08
CA CYS A 69 -15.52 32.71 2.54
C CYS A 69 -16.85 33.27 3.09
N LEU A 70 -16.87 34.51 3.53
CA LEU A 70 -18.08 35.16 4.06
C LEU A 70 -19.17 35.29 3.00
N VAL A 71 -20.44 35.09 3.40
CA VAL A 71 -21.64 35.24 2.55
C VAL A 71 -22.71 36.04 3.29
N GLN A 72 -23.70 36.54 2.53
CA GLN A 72 -24.91 37.16 3.09
C GLN A 72 -26.03 36.13 2.96
N ILE A 73 -26.84 35.98 4.02
CA ILE A 73 -27.99 35.08 4.02
C ILE A 73 -29.22 35.90 4.44
N ASP A 74 -30.28 35.80 3.64
CA ASP A 74 -31.52 36.51 3.92
C ASP A 74 -32.10 36.13 5.29
N GLY A 75 -32.56 37.09 6.07
CA GLY A 75 -33.07 36.89 7.41
C GLY A 75 -32.02 36.67 8.50
N ARG A 76 -30.72 36.52 8.14
CA ARG A 76 -29.63 36.37 9.13
C ARG A 76 -28.84 37.67 9.30
N ARG A 77 -28.49 37.99 10.57
CA ARG A 77 -27.66 39.16 10.88
C ARG A 77 -26.18 38.85 10.61
N GLY A 78 -25.47 39.77 9.97
CA GLY A 78 -24.04 39.72 9.72
C GLY A 78 -23.66 38.88 8.47
N TYR A 79 -22.39 38.44 8.41
CA TYR A 79 -21.81 37.71 7.28
C TYR A 79 -21.20 36.44 7.80
N PRO A 80 -21.93 35.30 7.82
CA PRO A 80 -21.40 34.03 8.27
C PRO A 80 -20.36 33.49 7.30
N ALA A 81 -19.44 32.65 7.84
CA ALA A 81 -18.47 31.92 7.01
C ALA A 81 -19.17 30.72 6.35
N SER A 82 -19.25 30.70 5.03
CA SER A 82 -19.93 29.64 4.28
C SER A 82 -19.37 28.24 4.49
N CYS A 83 -18.08 28.10 4.84
CA CYS A 83 -17.46 26.82 5.11
C CYS A 83 -17.97 26.14 6.40
N THR A 84 -18.40 26.92 7.41
CA THR A 84 -18.89 26.41 8.69
C THR A 84 -20.41 26.55 8.85
N THR A 85 -21.11 27.03 7.82
CA THR A 85 -22.57 27.19 7.83
C THR A 85 -23.21 26.06 7.05
N PRO A 86 -23.95 25.13 7.70
CA PRO A 86 -24.70 24.10 7.00
C PRO A 86 -25.87 24.71 6.24
N VAL A 87 -26.28 24.05 5.16
CA VAL A 87 -27.45 24.43 4.36
C VAL A 87 -28.74 24.17 5.13
N GLU A 88 -29.77 25.03 4.93
CA GLU A 88 -31.12 24.87 5.47
C GLU A 88 -32.14 25.02 4.32
N ALA A 89 -33.30 24.35 4.46
CA ALA A 89 -34.35 24.38 3.47
C ALA A 89 -34.87 25.82 3.22
N GLY A 90 -34.93 26.22 1.96
CA GLY A 90 -35.39 27.57 1.58
C GLY A 90 -34.41 28.71 1.87
N MET A 91 -33.18 28.39 2.31
CA MET A 91 -32.13 29.42 2.52
C MET A 91 -31.86 30.18 1.23
N VAL A 92 -31.73 31.48 1.32
CA VAL A 92 -31.32 32.35 0.21
C VAL A 92 -29.96 32.99 0.52
N VAL A 93 -28.97 32.68 -0.30
CA VAL A 93 -27.58 33.07 -0.09
C VAL A 93 -27.13 34.00 -1.21
N HIS A 94 -26.46 35.08 -0.84
CA HIS A 94 -25.81 35.99 -1.76
C HIS A 94 -24.29 35.91 -1.55
N THR A 95 -23.56 35.64 -2.62
CA THR A 95 -22.10 35.51 -2.57
C THR A 95 -21.38 36.72 -3.13
N GLU A 96 -22.06 37.55 -3.93
CA GLU A 96 -21.51 38.67 -4.69
C GLU A 96 -22.25 40.00 -4.38
N THR A 97 -21.99 40.57 -3.20
CA THR A 97 -22.50 41.90 -2.83
C THR A 97 -21.37 42.92 -2.67
N SER A 98 -21.61 44.22 -2.91
CA SER A 98 -20.59 45.27 -2.74
C SER A 98 -19.93 45.23 -1.35
N LYS A 99 -20.72 44.89 -0.31
CA LYS A 99 -20.20 44.81 1.05
C LYS A 99 -19.32 43.58 1.27
N LEU A 100 -19.66 42.44 0.67
CA LEU A 100 -18.81 41.23 0.70
C LEU A 100 -17.49 41.50 -0.01
N HIS A 101 -17.49 42.15 -1.15
CA HIS A 101 -16.26 42.52 -1.85
C HIS A 101 -15.36 43.43 -1.01
N GLU A 102 -15.93 44.43 -0.34
CA GLU A 102 -15.19 45.31 0.57
C GLU A 102 -14.54 44.51 1.72
N ILE A 103 -15.32 43.63 2.39
CA ILE A 103 -14.85 42.86 3.52
C ILE A 103 -13.75 41.88 3.09
N ARG A 104 -13.97 41.11 2.02
CA ARG A 104 -13.01 40.14 1.50
C ARG A 104 -11.71 40.77 1.07
N ARG A 105 -11.80 41.93 0.41
CA ARG A 105 -10.62 42.71 0.04
C ARG A 105 -9.83 43.19 1.26
N GLY A 106 -10.51 43.69 2.31
CA GLY A 106 -9.88 44.08 3.57
C GLY A 106 -9.22 42.91 4.31
N VAL A 107 -9.88 41.73 4.34
CA VAL A 107 -9.30 40.50 4.90
C VAL A 107 -8.05 40.09 4.14
N MET A 108 -8.10 40.12 2.80
CA MET A 108 -6.94 39.75 1.97
C MET A 108 -5.81 40.75 2.13
N GLU A 109 -6.13 42.04 2.26
CA GLU A 109 -5.12 43.10 2.48
C GLU A 109 -4.36 42.87 3.79
N LEU A 110 -5.03 42.40 4.88
CA LEU A 110 -4.39 42.05 6.12
C LEU A 110 -3.44 40.85 5.96
N TYR A 111 -3.83 39.81 5.19
CA TYR A 111 -2.94 38.69 4.91
C TYR A 111 -1.69 39.11 4.14
N ILE A 112 -1.88 39.92 3.08
CA ILE A 112 -0.77 40.35 2.21
C ILE A 112 0.14 41.35 2.93
N SER A 113 -0.38 42.15 3.88
CA SER A 113 0.42 43.10 4.64
C SER A 113 1.51 42.46 5.50
N ASP A 114 1.34 41.19 5.86
CA ASP A 114 2.27 40.41 6.70
C ASP A 114 2.85 39.18 5.94
N HIS A 115 3.01 39.33 4.62
CA HIS A 115 3.53 38.27 3.77
C HIS A 115 4.65 38.84 2.88
N PRO A 116 5.76 38.11 2.65
CA PRO A 116 6.81 38.55 1.73
C PRO A 116 6.25 38.81 0.32
N LEU A 117 6.62 39.93 -0.26
CA LEU A 117 6.18 40.31 -1.61
C LEU A 117 7.22 39.87 -2.67
N ASP A 118 7.78 38.69 -2.48
CA ASP A 118 8.84 38.09 -3.31
C ASP A 118 8.32 37.09 -4.37
N CYS A 119 7.05 37.21 -4.77
CA CYS A 119 6.37 36.25 -5.66
C CYS A 119 7.18 35.85 -6.91
N LEU A 120 7.96 36.77 -7.49
CA LEU A 120 8.74 36.48 -8.70
C LEU A 120 9.89 35.49 -8.47
N THR A 121 10.38 35.37 -7.24
CA THR A 121 11.46 34.45 -6.83
C THR A 121 10.95 33.31 -5.96
N CYS A 122 9.66 33.33 -5.60
CA CYS A 122 9.05 32.30 -4.75
C CYS A 122 8.86 30.99 -5.51
N PRO A 123 9.23 29.84 -4.92
CA PRO A 123 9.07 28.52 -5.55
C PRO A 123 7.62 28.17 -5.93
N SER A 124 6.64 28.73 -5.20
CA SER A 124 5.21 28.52 -5.47
C SER A 124 4.59 29.55 -6.41
N ASN A 125 5.39 30.37 -7.09
CA ASN A 125 4.83 31.33 -8.04
C ASN A 125 4.03 30.63 -9.15
N GLY A 126 2.75 31.01 -9.30
CA GLY A 126 1.82 30.35 -10.22
C GLY A 126 1.14 29.09 -9.66
N ASP A 127 1.54 28.62 -8.46
CA ASP A 127 0.91 27.53 -7.72
C ASP A 127 0.67 27.91 -6.24
N CYS A 128 0.16 29.14 -5.99
CA CYS A 128 -0.08 29.70 -4.66
C CYS A 128 -1.53 30.16 -4.52
N GLU A 129 -2.30 29.54 -3.62
CA GLU A 129 -3.72 29.91 -3.39
C GLU A 129 -3.85 31.33 -2.83
N LEU A 130 -2.88 31.84 -2.06
CA LEU A 130 -2.90 33.21 -1.56
C LEU A 130 -2.80 34.22 -2.71
N GLN A 131 -1.91 33.98 -3.67
CA GLN A 131 -1.76 34.79 -4.89
C GLN A 131 -3.03 34.76 -5.72
N ASP A 132 -3.66 33.60 -5.92
CA ASP A 132 -4.92 33.47 -6.67
C ASP A 132 -6.05 34.24 -5.98
N MET A 133 -6.17 34.10 -4.64
CA MET A 133 -7.23 34.78 -3.90
C MET A 133 -7.04 36.33 -3.87
N ALA A 134 -5.82 36.82 -3.84
CA ALA A 134 -5.54 38.24 -4.01
C ALA A 134 -6.06 38.74 -5.38
N GLY A 135 -5.85 37.95 -6.44
CA GLY A 135 -6.41 38.20 -7.77
C GLY A 135 -7.94 38.19 -7.79
N VAL A 136 -8.57 37.17 -7.19
CA VAL A 136 -10.04 37.03 -7.15
C VAL A 136 -10.74 38.18 -6.45
N VAL A 137 -10.20 38.68 -5.31
CA VAL A 137 -10.79 39.79 -4.58
C VAL A 137 -10.39 41.16 -5.13
N GLY A 138 -9.62 41.20 -6.22
CA GLY A 138 -9.20 42.45 -6.89
C GLY A 138 -8.23 43.29 -6.06
N LEU A 139 -7.44 42.68 -5.16
CA LEU A 139 -6.40 43.39 -4.42
C LEU A 139 -5.23 43.75 -5.36
N ARG A 140 -4.88 45.02 -5.42
CA ARG A 140 -3.76 45.50 -6.25
C ARG A 140 -2.73 46.32 -5.45
N ASN A 141 -3.13 46.92 -4.34
CA ASN A 141 -2.32 47.76 -3.49
C ASN A 141 -2.54 47.33 -2.02
N VAL A 142 -1.49 47.43 -1.23
CA VAL A 142 -1.52 47.25 0.22
C VAL A 142 -1.26 48.58 0.89
N ARG A 143 -2.13 48.99 1.76
CA ARG A 143 -2.06 50.32 2.41
C ARG A 143 -1.14 50.33 3.64
N TYR A 144 -0.87 49.15 4.22
CA TYR A 144 -0.03 48.97 5.38
C TYR A 144 0.72 47.61 5.24
N GLY A 145 1.77 47.46 5.99
CA GLY A 145 2.54 46.26 5.99
C GLY A 145 3.96 46.42 6.50
N TYR A 146 4.73 45.37 6.44
CA TYR A 146 6.11 45.29 6.91
C TYR A 146 7.12 45.39 5.78
N GLU A 147 6.88 46.32 4.85
CA GLU A 147 7.75 46.58 3.67
C GLU A 147 7.98 45.29 2.83
N GLY A 148 6.98 44.40 2.77
CA GLY A 148 7.07 43.14 2.06
C GLY A 148 7.74 42.01 2.84
N GLN A 149 7.78 42.10 4.15
CA GLN A 149 8.33 41.05 5.05
C GLN A 149 7.26 40.55 6.02
N ASN A 150 7.47 39.36 6.57
CA ASN A 150 6.70 38.84 7.71
C ASN A 150 7.29 39.36 9.03
N HIS A 151 6.45 39.68 9.99
CA HIS A 151 6.85 40.26 11.28
C HIS A 151 7.65 39.27 12.17
N LEU A 152 7.46 37.95 12.04
CA LEU A 152 8.14 36.95 12.88
C LEU A 152 9.62 36.79 12.56
N GLN A 153 10.00 36.91 11.28
CA GLN A 153 11.39 36.75 10.80
C GLN A 153 12.09 35.49 11.31
N ASP A 154 11.33 34.40 11.52
CA ASP A 154 11.87 33.11 11.93
C ASP A 154 12.72 32.48 10.80
N GLU A 155 13.74 31.70 11.17
CA GLU A 155 14.60 30.99 10.21
C GLU A 155 13.85 29.84 9.52
N VAL A 156 14.32 29.49 8.32
CA VAL A 156 13.76 28.37 7.54
C VAL A 156 14.26 27.05 8.12
N ASP A 157 13.34 26.17 8.51
CA ASP A 157 13.67 24.80 8.86
C ASP A 157 13.84 23.94 7.59
N ALA A 158 15.06 23.53 7.32
CA ALA A 158 15.43 22.63 6.23
C ALA A 158 15.89 21.25 6.73
N SER A 159 15.61 20.90 7.98
CA SER A 159 16.03 19.64 8.62
C SER A 159 15.42 18.42 7.93
N ASN A 160 14.16 18.52 7.49
CA ASN A 160 13.51 17.43 6.77
C ASN A 160 14.16 17.21 5.39
N PRO A 161 14.55 15.98 5.03
CA PRO A 161 15.24 15.72 3.76
C PRO A 161 14.39 16.02 2.52
N TYR A 162 13.05 16.07 2.63
CA TYR A 162 12.14 16.13 1.49
C TYR A 162 11.50 17.49 1.26
N PHE A 163 11.29 18.29 2.29
CA PHE A 163 10.65 19.59 2.20
C PHE A 163 11.28 20.60 3.16
N ALA A 164 11.08 21.88 2.89
CA ALA A 164 11.45 22.96 3.77
C ALA A 164 10.21 23.62 4.37
N TYR A 165 10.32 24.12 5.58
CA TYR A 165 9.34 24.94 6.27
C TYR A 165 9.86 26.38 6.39
N ASP A 166 9.21 27.30 5.66
CA ASP A 166 9.50 28.74 5.67
C ASP A 166 8.38 29.46 6.45
N PRO A 167 8.58 29.74 7.74
CA PRO A 167 7.58 30.42 8.56
C PRO A 167 7.23 31.81 8.08
N SER A 168 8.13 32.53 7.37
CA SER A 168 7.87 33.87 6.84
C SER A 168 6.70 33.91 5.83
N LYS A 169 6.39 32.78 5.18
CA LYS A 169 5.30 32.64 4.20
C LYS A 169 4.01 32.06 4.79
N CYS A 170 3.99 31.87 6.11
CA CYS A 170 2.86 31.28 6.79
C CYS A 170 1.74 32.29 7.03
N ILE A 171 0.51 31.93 6.67
CA ILE A 171 -0.71 32.70 6.91
C ILE A 171 -1.54 32.16 8.09
N VAL A 172 -0.99 31.27 8.88
CA VAL A 172 -1.61 30.62 10.06
C VAL A 172 -3.03 30.05 9.78
N CYS A 173 -3.25 29.53 8.59
CA CYS A 173 -4.55 28.96 8.18
C CYS A 173 -4.87 27.62 8.85
N SER A 174 -3.93 27.01 9.58
CA SER A 174 -3.99 25.71 10.28
C SER A 174 -4.30 24.48 9.40
N ARG A 175 -4.27 24.56 8.06
CA ARG A 175 -4.52 23.40 7.19
C ARG A 175 -3.49 22.28 7.43
N CYS A 176 -2.22 22.62 7.62
CA CYS A 176 -1.13 21.66 7.89
C CYS A 176 -1.32 20.93 9.23
N VAL A 177 -1.70 21.63 10.29
CA VAL A 177 -2.02 21.05 11.61
C VAL A 177 -3.18 20.08 11.48
N ARG A 178 -4.28 20.49 10.86
CA ARG A 178 -5.45 19.62 10.64
C ARG A 178 -5.12 18.43 9.73
N ALA A 179 -4.34 18.61 8.69
CA ALA A 179 -3.90 17.50 7.84
C ALA A 179 -3.06 16.48 8.63
N CYS A 180 -2.18 16.95 9.52
CA CYS A 180 -1.43 16.08 10.42
C CYS A 180 -2.34 15.28 11.38
N ASN A 181 -3.40 15.92 11.88
CA ASN A 181 -4.32 15.32 12.85
C ASN A 181 -5.39 14.43 12.19
N GLU A 182 -6.07 14.94 11.16
CA GLU A 182 -7.25 14.32 10.56
C GLU A 182 -6.88 13.28 9.50
N VAL A 183 -5.88 13.59 8.64
CA VAL A 183 -5.47 12.73 7.54
C VAL A 183 -4.46 11.69 7.99
N GLN A 184 -3.36 12.13 8.62
CA GLN A 184 -2.28 11.23 9.05
C GLN A 184 -2.51 10.61 10.44
N GLY A 185 -3.02 11.40 11.39
CA GLY A 185 -3.24 10.95 12.78
C GLY A 185 -1.96 10.78 13.58
N THR A 186 -0.96 11.63 13.36
CA THR A 186 0.31 11.65 14.12
C THR A 186 0.36 12.78 15.14
N PHE A 187 -0.35 13.91 14.89
CA PHE A 187 -0.39 15.07 15.77
C PHE A 187 0.98 15.74 16.01
N ALA A 188 1.88 15.63 15.04
CA ALA A 188 3.21 16.23 15.12
C ALA A 188 3.23 17.76 15.00
N LEU A 189 2.15 18.38 14.51
CA LEU A 189 2.07 19.82 14.29
C LEU A 189 1.04 20.47 15.22
N THR A 190 1.37 21.67 15.70
CA THR A 190 0.49 22.49 16.51
C THR A 190 0.59 23.96 16.15
N ILE A 191 -0.25 24.82 16.74
CA ILE A 191 -0.10 26.27 16.73
C ILE A 191 0.52 26.70 18.04
N ASP A 192 1.70 27.30 17.99
CA ASP A 192 2.38 27.94 19.11
C ASP A 192 2.08 29.46 19.13
N GLY A 193 2.13 30.06 20.32
CA GLY A 193 1.88 31.49 20.49
C GLY A 193 0.42 31.92 20.46
N LYS A 194 0.19 33.22 20.56
CA LYS A 194 -1.14 33.84 20.55
C LYS A 194 -1.12 35.16 19.77
N GLY A 195 -2.23 35.46 19.06
CA GLY A 195 -2.36 36.68 18.29
C GLY A 195 -1.29 36.78 17.21
N PHE A 196 -0.58 37.88 17.15
CA PHE A 196 0.50 38.10 16.19
C PHE A 196 1.69 37.16 16.39
N ALA A 197 1.91 36.59 17.57
CA ALA A 197 2.98 35.61 17.81
C ALA A 197 2.58 34.17 17.42
N SER A 198 1.41 33.97 16.82
CA SER A 198 0.96 32.64 16.40
C SER A 198 1.78 32.14 15.22
N ARG A 199 2.29 30.92 15.34
CA ARG A 199 3.05 30.21 14.30
C ARG A 199 2.77 28.73 14.33
N ILE A 200 3.09 28.03 13.26
CA ILE A 200 3.05 26.57 13.24
C ILE A 200 4.35 26.04 13.86
N ALA A 201 4.22 25.07 14.76
CA ALA A 201 5.36 24.42 15.39
C ALA A 201 5.29 22.90 15.19
N ALA A 202 6.46 22.28 14.98
CA ALA A 202 6.62 20.84 15.05
C ALA A 202 7.01 20.45 16.48
N GLY A 203 6.43 19.36 17.00
CA GLY A 203 6.69 18.90 18.37
C GLY A 203 6.48 20.01 19.41
N GLN A 204 7.50 20.24 20.22
CA GLN A 204 7.57 21.33 21.21
C GLN A 204 8.36 22.56 20.66
N ASN A 205 8.17 22.89 19.40
CA ASN A 205 8.90 23.89 18.64
C ASN A 205 10.35 23.44 18.32
N GLU A 206 10.44 22.21 17.87
CA GLU A 206 11.65 21.53 17.42
C GLU A 206 11.72 21.57 15.88
N ASP A 207 12.87 21.20 15.33
CA ASP A 207 12.99 20.94 13.89
C ASP A 207 12.10 19.77 13.47
N PHE A 208 11.62 19.77 12.22
CA PHE A 208 10.71 18.72 11.74
C PHE A 208 11.27 17.30 11.90
N MET A 209 12.59 17.12 11.74
CA MET A 209 13.20 15.79 11.85
C MET A 209 13.40 15.33 13.29
N ASP A 210 13.41 16.24 14.27
CA ASP A 210 13.53 15.92 15.69
C ASP A 210 12.17 15.67 16.36
N SER A 211 11.07 16.01 15.65
CA SER A 211 9.70 15.81 16.11
C SER A 211 9.14 14.43 15.74
N ASP A 212 7.90 14.14 16.18
CA ASP A 212 7.16 12.93 15.79
C ASP A 212 6.71 12.92 14.32
N CYS A 213 7.27 13.78 13.47
CA CYS A 213 6.92 13.88 12.05
C CYS A 213 7.30 12.59 11.30
N VAL A 214 6.32 11.99 10.62
CA VAL A 214 6.51 10.78 9.79
C VAL A 214 6.75 11.10 8.32
N SER A 215 7.01 12.34 7.96
CA SER A 215 7.28 12.82 6.60
C SER A 215 6.28 12.33 5.55
N CYS A 216 4.99 12.27 5.89
CA CYS A 216 3.94 11.77 4.98
C CYS A 216 3.57 12.75 3.87
N GLY A 217 3.94 14.03 4.00
CA GLY A 217 3.66 15.10 3.05
C GLY A 217 2.22 15.65 3.07
N ALA A 218 1.34 15.20 4.00
CA ALA A 218 -0.03 15.69 4.07
C ALA A 218 -0.11 17.21 4.36
N CYS A 219 0.78 17.71 5.22
CA CYS A 219 0.90 19.14 5.53
C CYS A 219 1.41 19.95 4.32
N VAL A 220 2.36 19.42 3.56
CA VAL A 220 2.86 20.02 2.32
C VAL A 220 1.75 20.10 1.28
N GLN A 221 1.00 19.01 1.07
CA GLN A 221 -0.15 18.98 0.16
C GLN A 221 -1.26 19.96 0.55
N ALA A 222 -1.45 20.18 1.84
CA ALA A 222 -2.50 21.04 2.35
C ALA A 222 -2.10 22.52 2.40
N CYS A 223 -0.82 22.88 2.28
CA CYS A 223 -0.35 24.26 2.42
C CYS A 223 -0.80 25.11 1.23
N PRO A 224 -1.48 26.25 1.47
CA PRO A 224 -1.95 27.14 0.39
C PRO A 224 -0.91 28.13 -0.09
N THR A 225 0.26 28.16 0.54
CA THR A 225 1.37 29.10 0.24
C THR A 225 2.67 28.32 0.09
N SER A 226 3.81 29.01 0.02
CA SER A 226 5.14 28.38 -0.02
C SER A 226 5.74 28.09 1.36
N THR A 227 4.93 28.05 2.43
CA THR A 227 5.41 27.78 3.78
C THR A 227 5.98 26.37 3.91
N LEU A 228 5.32 25.38 3.32
CA LEU A 228 5.78 23.99 3.25
C LEU A 228 5.92 23.63 1.77
N THR A 229 7.16 23.52 1.31
CA THR A 229 7.48 23.31 -0.11
C THR A 229 8.45 22.14 -0.26
N GLU A 230 8.18 21.23 -1.20
CA GLU A 230 9.12 20.16 -1.54
C GLU A 230 10.44 20.69 -2.07
N LYS A 231 11.56 20.16 -1.61
CA LYS A 231 12.90 20.59 -2.05
C LYS A 231 13.09 20.42 -3.55
N THR A 232 12.52 19.37 -4.14
CA THR A 232 12.56 19.17 -5.60
C THR A 232 11.84 20.27 -6.37
N VAL A 233 10.77 20.86 -5.82
CA VAL A 233 10.09 22.02 -6.42
C VAL A 233 10.95 23.29 -6.27
N ILE A 234 11.65 23.44 -5.13
CA ILE A 234 12.60 24.56 -4.94
C ILE A 234 13.72 24.50 -5.97
N ASP A 235 14.26 23.30 -6.21
CA ASP A 235 15.41 23.10 -7.10
C ASP A 235 15.05 23.13 -8.59
N MET A 236 13.93 22.52 -8.98
CA MET A 236 13.55 22.29 -10.38
C MET A 236 12.47 23.26 -10.88
N GLY A 237 11.75 23.93 -9.96
CA GLY A 237 10.57 24.76 -10.27
C GLY A 237 9.31 23.95 -10.49
N GLN A 238 8.27 24.64 -11.03
CA GLN A 238 6.93 24.04 -11.22
C GLN A 238 6.90 23.05 -12.37
N ALA A 239 6.03 22.05 -12.24
CA ALA A 239 5.79 21.05 -13.28
C ALA A 239 4.95 21.60 -14.44
N GLU A 240 5.08 20.99 -15.62
CA GLU A 240 4.41 21.38 -16.87
C GLU A 240 3.22 20.46 -17.20
N HIS A 241 3.33 19.18 -16.86
CA HIS A 241 2.30 18.17 -17.09
C HIS A 241 2.33 17.08 -16.01
N SER A 242 1.35 16.19 -16.01
CA SER A 242 1.29 15.08 -15.06
C SER A 242 0.73 13.81 -15.67
N VAL A 243 1.18 12.66 -15.14
CA VAL A 243 0.69 11.33 -15.49
C VAL A 243 0.21 10.64 -14.22
N ILE A 244 -1.00 10.08 -14.25
CA ILE A 244 -1.53 9.30 -13.12
C ILE A 244 -0.97 7.88 -13.20
N THR A 245 -0.33 7.43 -12.11
CA THR A 245 0.23 6.08 -11.99
C THR A 245 0.06 5.52 -10.57
N THR A 246 0.41 4.26 -10.36
CA THR A 246 0.28 3.57 -9.07
C THR A 246 1.63 3.37 -8.42
N CYS A 247 1.72 3.64 -7.13
CA CYS A 247 2.92 3.47 -6.31
C CYS A 247 3.42 2.03 -6.30
N ALA A 248 4.72 1.84 -6.46
CA ALA A 248 5.38 0.53 -6.50
C ALA A 248 5.92 0.05 -5.14
N TYR A 249 5.49 0.62 -4.00
CA TYR A 249 6.05 0.21 -2.72
C TYR A 249 5.22 -0.86 -2.02
N CYS A 250 4.14 -0.51 -1.36
CA CYS A 250 3.43 -1.47 -0.51
C CYS A 250 2.05 -1.85 -1.06
N GLY A 251 1.46 -2.88 -0.45
CA GLY A 251 0.16 -3.42 -0.81
C GLY A 251 -1.05 -2.50 -0.60
N VAL A 252 -0.85 -1.23 -0.22
CA VAL A 252 -1.95 -0.25 -0.26
C VAL A 252 -2.29 0.13 -1.70
N GLY A 253 -1.29 0.20 -2.60
CA GLY A 253 -1.54 0.52 -4.01
C GLY A 253 -2.01 1.96 -4.24
N CYS A 254 -1.37 2.94 -3.58
CA CYS A 254 -1.73 4.36 -3.69
C CYS A 254 -1.56 4.89 -5.11
N ALA A 255 -2.55 5.66 -5.58
CA ALA A 255 -2.47 6.36 -6.86
C ALA A 255 -1.84 7.75 -6.68
N PHE A 256 -0.97 8.11 -7.62
CA PHE A 256 -0.25 9.39 -7.65
C PHE A 256 -0.34 10.04 -9.01
N LYS A 257 -0.28 11.36 -9.04
CA LYS A 257 0.11 12.13 -10.21
C LYS A 257 1.62 12.34 -10.15
N ALA A 258 2.34 11.75 -11.11
CA ALA A 258 3.73 12.09 -11.34
C ALA A 258 3.76 13.42 -12.11
N GLU A 259 4.13 14.48 -11.45
CA GLU A 259 4.23 15.81 -12.04
C GLU A 259 5.61 16.00 -12.65
N MET A 260 5.63 16.41 -13.93
CA MET A 260 6.80 16.37 -14.81
C MET A 260 7.19 17.77 -15.29
N LYS A 261 8.48 17.98 -15.47
CA LYS A 261 9.06 19.09 -16.23
C LYS A 261 9.95 18.51 -17.32
N GLY A 262 9.52 18.63 -18.58
CA GLY A 262 10.11 17.84 -19.65
C GLY A 262 10.00 16.34 -19.32
N ASP A 263 11.13 15.63 -19.40
CA ASP A 263 11.23 14.18 -19.10
C ASP A 263 11.61 13.86 -17.63
N GLN A 264 11.61 14.85 -16.74
CA GLN A 264 12.00 14.69 -15.34
C GLN A 264 10.80 14.78 -14.41
N VAL A 265 10.72 13.85 -13.45
CA VAL A 265 9.74 13.93 -12.37
C VAL A 265 10.15 15.04 -11.39
N VAL A 266 9.25 15.99 -11.14
CA VAL A 266 9.43 17.05 -10.16
C VAL A 266 8.94 16.58 -8.79
N ARG A 267 7.73 15.99 -8.74
CA ARG A 267 7.14 15.47 -7.50
C ARG A 267 6.07 14.42 -7.77
N MET A 268 5.78 13.63 -6.75
CA MET A 268 4.69 12.65 -6.74
C MET A 268 3.55 13.19 -5.88
N VAL A 269 2.47 13.66 -6.48
CA VAL A 269 1.31 14.20 -5.78
C VAL A 269 0.26 13.11 -5.59
N PRO A 270 -0.19 12.81 -4.35
CA PRO A 270 -1.22 11.79 -4.15
C PRO A 270 -2.51 12.20 -4.88
N TRP A 271 -3.00 11.30 -5.73
CA TRP A 271 -4.21 11.59 -6.50
C TRP A 271 -5.44 11.51 -5.61
N LYS A 272 -6.24 12.59 -5.62
CA LYS A 272 -7.40 12.76 -4.76
C LYS A 272 -8.50 11.72 -5.02
N ASP A 273 -8.72 11.39 -6.30
CA ASP A 273 -9.72 10.42 -6.72
C ASP A 273 -9.19 8.97 -6.68
N GLY A 274 -7.93 8.79 -6.27
CA GLY A 274 -7.34 7.47 -6.08
C GLY A 274 -8.09 6.66 -5.02
N GLN A 275 -8.77 5.59 -5.43
CA GLN A 275 -9.69 4.85 -4.57
C GLN A 275 -8.98 4.17 -3.39
N ALA A 276 -7.73 3.75 -3.56
CA ALA A 276 -6.95 3.13 -2.49
C ALA A 276 -6.45 4.12 -1.44
N ASN A 277 -6.14 5.36 -1.81
CA ASN A 277 -5.49 6.34 -0.91
C ASN A 277 -6.24 7.67 -0.73
N ARG A 278 -7.21 8.01 -1.58
CA ARG A 278 -8.05 9.22 -1.47
C ARG A 278 -7.25 10.49 -1.19
N GLY A 279 -6.18 10.72 -1.97
CA GLY A 279 -5.33 11.90 -1.82
C GLY A 279 -4.36 11.86 -0.63
N HIS A 280 -4.23 10.74 0.08
CA HIS A 280 -3.23 10.58 1.13
C HIS A 280 -1.99 9.83 0.63
N SER A 281 -0.85 10.03 1.30
CA SER A 281 0.43 9.42 0.97
C SER A 281 1.24 9.07 2.23
N CYS A 282 2.31 8.32 2.02
CA CYS A 282 3.36 8.14 3.02
C CYS A 282 4.71 8.59 2.46
N VAL A 283 5.72 8.67 3.30
CA VAL A 283 7.07 9.09 2.92
C VAL A 283 7.61 8.34 1.70
N LYS A 284 7.38 7.03 1.58
CA LYS A 284 7.89 6.22 0.47
C LYS A 284 7.26 6.60 -0.87
N GLY A 285 5.93 6.59 -0.96
CA GLY A 285 5.22 6.91 -2.20
C GLY A 285 5.39 8.37 -2.62
N ARG A 286 5.46 9.28 -1.64
CA ARG A 286 5.59 10.71 -1.88
C ARG A 286 6.98 11.12 -2.33
N PHE A 287 8.03 10.61 -1.68
CA PHE A 287 9.38 11.14 -1.81
C PHE A 287 10.44 10.15 -2.28
N ALA A 288 10.19 8.85 -2.17
CA ALA A 288 11.22 7.84 -2.47
C ALA A 288 11.15 7.31 -3.91
N TRP A 289 10.87 8.14 -4.88
CA TRP A 289 10.81 7.77 -6.31
C TRP A 289 12.15 7.99 -7.04
N GLY A 290 13.08 8.75 -6.47
CA GLY A 290 14.37 9.11 -7.09
C GLY A 290 15.27 7.93 -7.47
N TYR A 291 15.04 6.74 -6.92
CA TYR A 291 15.77 5.54 -7.34
C TYR A 291 15.57 5.22 -8.83
N ALA A 292 14.47 5.66 -9.45
CA ALA A 292 14.18 5.40 -10.85
C ALA A 292 15.20 6.04 -11.79
N THR A 293 15.82 7.13 -11.39
CA THR A 293 16.85 7.86 -12.15
C THR A 293 18.21 7.89 -11.44
N HIS A 294 18.41 7.04 -10.43
CA HIS A 294 19.66 7.00 -9.67
C HIS A 294 20.85 6.61 -10.54
N LYS A 295 22.04 7.15 -10.22
CA LYS A 295 23.29 6.91 -10.97
C LYS A 295 23.72 5.44 -11.05
N ASP A 296 23.31 4.60 -10.10
CA ASP A 296 23.60 3.16 -10.09
C ASP A 296 22.69 2.34 -11.01
N ARG A 297 21.73 2.98 -11.72
CA ARG A 297 20.87 2.28 -12.68
C ARG A 297 21.71 1.64 -13.79
N MET A 298 21.41 0.38 -14.04
CA MET A 298 22.01 -0.35 -15.15
C MET A 298 21.23 -0.05 -16.44
N LEU A 299 21.94 0.45 -17.45
CA LEU A 299 21.32 0.94 -18.69
C LEU A 299 21.61 0.06 -19.91
N LYS A 300 22.55 -0.86 -19.79
CA LYS A 300 22.94 -1.76 -20.88
C LYS A 300 22.96 -3.20 -20.42
N PRO A 301 22.55 -4.14 -21.29
CA PRO A 301 22.73 -5.55 -21.03
C PRO A 301 24.21 -5.92 -20.86
N MET A 302 24.47 -6.93 -20.04
CA MET A 302 25.82 -7.41 -19.78
C MET A 302 25.85 -8.94 -19.73
N ILE A 303 26.96 -9.51 -20.19
CA ILE A 303 27.20 -10.96 -20.12
C ILE A 303 28.60 -11.27 -19.58
N ARG A 304 28.75 -12.45 -18.99
CA ARG A 304 30.03 -13.08 -18.66
C ARG A 304 29.88 -14.60 -18.71
N LYS A 305 30.97 -15.30 -19.03
CA LYS A 305 30.93 -16.77 -19.09
C LYS A 305 31.01 -17.44 -17.70
N ARG A 306 31.67 -16.78 -16.78
CA ARG A 306 31.89 -17.27 -15.40
C ARG A 306 31.64 -16.13 -14.42
N ILE A 307 31.16 -16.46 -13.23
CA ILE A 307 30.83 -15.49 -12.19
C ILE A 307 32.04 -14.73 -11.64
N ASP A 308 33.27 -15.23 -11.84
CA ASP A 308 34.54 -14.59 -11.45
C ASP A 308 35.14 -13.72 -12.57
N GLU A 309 34.55 -13.70 -13.76
CA GLU A 309 34.94 -12.83 -14.86
C GLU A 309 34.27 -11.45 -14.74
N PRO A 310 34.90 -10.38 -15.29
CA PRO A 310 34.27 -9.08 -15.35
C PRO A 310 33.06 -9.10 -16.31
N TRP A 311 32.09 -8.25 -16.00
CA TRP A 311 30.96 -7.99 -16.88
C TRP A 311 31.42 -7.36 -18.21
N ARG A 312 30.83 -7.80 -19.33
CA ARG A 312 31.00 -7.20 -20.66
C ARG A 312 29.64 -6.63 -21.09
N GLU A 313 29.60 -5.34 -21.34
CA GLU A 313 28.44 -4.68 -21.94
C GLU A 313 28.24 -5.20 -23.38
N VAL A 314 26.99 -5.45 -23.75
CA VAL A 314 26.60 -5.98 -25.07
C VAL A 314 25.29 -5.34 -25.54
N SER A 315 24.90 -5.59 -26.79
CA SER A 315 23.58 -5.23 -27.28
C SER A 315 22.49 -6.11 -26.67
N TRP A 316 21.25 -5.65 -26.70
CA TRP A 316 20.09 -6.45 -26.31
C TRP A 316 19.99 -7.77 -27.08
N ASP A 317 20.18 -7.72 -28.40
CA ASP A 317 20.15 -8.92 -29.24
C ASP A 317 21.22 -9.93 -28.83
N GLU A 318 22.46 -9.49 -28.63
CA GLU A 318 23.56 -10.37 -28.20
C GLU A 318 23.26 -11.01 -26.82
N ALA A 319 22.75 -10.23 -25.84
CA ALA A 319 22.41 -10.74 -24.53
C ALA A 319 21.26 -11.76 -24.56
N ILE A 320 20.20 -11.49 -25.31
CA ILE A 320 19.06 -12.38 -25.50
C ILE A 320 19.46 -13.67 -26.21
N GLN A 321 20.23 -13.59 -27.31
CA GLN A 321 20.72 -14.78 -28.02
C GLN A 321 21.66 -15.62 -27.15
N TYR A 322 22.55 -14.97 -26.38
CA TYR A 322 23.40 -15.67 -25.42
C TYR A 322 22.58 -16.40 -24.35
N ALA A 323 21.62 -15.73 -23.73
CA ALA A 323 20.71 -16.31 -22.73
C ALA A 323 19.94 -17.51 -23.31
N ALA A 324 19.34 -17.35 -24.50
CA ALA A 324 18.59 -18.42 -25.17
C ALA A 324 19.49 -19.61 -25.54
N SER A 325 20.72 -19.37 -25.98
CA SER A 325 21.67 -20.44 -26.30
C SER A 325 22.07 -21.26 -25.07
N GLU A 326 22.31 -20.60 -23.95
CA GLU A 326 22.65 -21.25 -22.66
C GLU A 326 21.48 -22.08 -22.11
N ILE A 327 20.25 -21.56 -22.15
CA ILE A 327 19.06 -22.33 -21.75
C ILE A 327 18.93 -23.59 -22.60
N ARG A 328 19.04 -23.47 -23.96
CA ARG A 328 18.98 -24.64 -24.84
C ARG A 328 20.11 -25.65 -24.60
N ARG A 329 21.32 -25.17 -24.38
CA ARG A 329 22.48 -26.01 -24.06
C ARG A 329 22.24 -26.82 -22.80
N ILE A 330 21.73 -26.15 -21.75
CA ILE A 330 21.46 -26.77 -20.45
C ILE A 330 20.33 -27.80 -20.58
N GLN A 331 19.23 -27.43 -21.24
CA GLN A 331 18.10 -28.34 -21.43
C GLN A 331 18.48 -29.57 -22.28
N ALA A 332 19.31 -29.40 -23.32
CA ALA A 332 19.79 -30.51 -24.12
C ALA A 332 20.66 -31.50 -23.32
N LYS A 333 21.39 -31.00 -22.33
CA LYS A 333 22.31 -31.81 -21.51
C LYS A 333 21.62 -32.45 -20.30
N TYR A 334 20.70 -31.70 -19.63
CA TYR A 334 20.16 -32.09 -18.32
C TYR A 334 18.64 -32.30 -18.32
N GLY A 335 17.95 -32.01 -19.43
CA GLY A 335 16.49 -32.09 -19.55
C GLY A 335 15.77 -30.78 -19.22
N LYS A 336 14.47 -30.73 -19.50
CA LYS A 336 13.64 -29.52 -19.37
C LYS A 336 13.53 -29.02 -17.93
N ASP A 337 13.47 -29.93 -16.95
CA ASP A 337 13.29 -29.61 -15.55
C ASP A 337 14.57 -29.10 -14.87
N SER A 338 15.69 -29.02 -15.60
CA SER A 338 16.93 -28.42 -15.11
C SER A 338 16.96 -26.91 -15.12
N VAL A 339 15.88 -26.27 -15.60
CA VAL A 339 15.74 -24.82 -15.70
C VAL A 339 14.44 -24.35 -15.02
N GLY A 340 14.37 -23.08 -14.66
CA GLY A 340 13.17 -22.49 -14.07
C GLY A 340 13.22 -20.97 -14.04
N GLY A 341 12.21 -20.38 -13.44
CA GLY A 341 12.09 -18.93 -13.32
C GLY A 341 11.49 -18.47 -12.01
N ILE A 342 11.81 -17.24 -11.62
CA ILE A 342 11.27 -16.54 -10.46
C ILE A 342 10.65 -15.23 -10.93
N THR A 343 9.38 -15.02 -10.56
CA THR A 343 8.65 -13.77 -10.77
C THR A 343 8.74 -12.88 -9.54
N SER A 344 8.50 -11.59 -9.73
CA SER A 344 8.50 -10.60 -8.65
C SER A 344 7.12 -10.04 -8.36
N SER A 345 6.82 -9.86 -7.09
CA SER A 345 5.67 -9.07 -6.65
C SER A 345 5.86 -7.55 -6.78
N ARG A 346 6.95 -7.11 -7.42
CA ARG A 346 7.26 -5.73 -7.80
C ARG A 346 6.90 -5.41 -9.24
N CYS A 347 6.81 -6.45 -10.07
CA CYS A 347 6.47 -6.38 -11.48
C CYS A 347 4.95 -6.29 -11.66
N THR A 348 4.50 -5.86 -12.85
CA THR A 348 3.08 -5.78 -13.18
C THR A 348 2.44 -7.16 -13.30
N ASN A 349 1.11 -7.22 -13.29
CA ASN A 349 0.38 -8.46 -13.56
C ASN A 349 0.80 -9.06 -14.92
N GLU A 350 0.91 -8.20 -15.92
CA GLU A 350 1.29 -8.56 -17.28
C GLU A 350 2.71 -9.15 -17.33
N GLU A 351 3.67 -8.51 -16.67
CA GLU A 351 5.05 -9.01 -16.60
C GLU A 351 5.15 -10.35 -15.88
N THR A 352 4.49 -10.47 -14.75
CA THR A 352 4.42 -11.72 -13.97
C THR A 352 3.77 -12.85 -14.76
N TYR A 353 2.67 -12.54 -15.49
CA TYR A 353 2.02 -13.47 -16.39
C TYR A 353 2.95 -13.95 -17.49
N LEU A 354 3.73 -13.06 -18.10
CA LEU A 354 4.66 -13.44 -19.16
C LEU A 354 5.81 -14.32 -18.67
N VAL A 355 6.34 -14.09 -17.47
CA VAL A 355 7.42 -14.93 -16.94
C VAL A 355 6.93 -16.35 -16.68
N GLN A 356 5.75 -16.53 -16.06
CA GLN A 356 5.21 -17.87 -15.86
C GLN A 356 4.87 -18.55 -17.22
N LYS A 357 4.39 -17.78 -18.21
CA LYS A 357 4.16 -18.28 -19.57
C LYS A 357 5.47 -18.69 -20.25
N LEU A 358 6.54 -17.88 -20.13
CA LEU A 358 7.89 -18.21 -20.61
C LEU A 358 8.36 -19.55 -20.05
N VAL A 359 8.26 -19.76 -18.73
CA VAL A 359 8.72 -20.99 -18.09
C VAL A 359 7.89 -22.19 -18.53
N ARG A 360 6.57 -22.05 -18.59
CA ARG A 360 5.69 -23.17 -18.94
C ARG A 360 5.68 -23.50 -20.43
N ALA A 361 5.61 -22.48 -21.28
CA ALA A 361 5.46 -22.67 -22.72
C ALA A 361 6.80 -22.75 -23.46
N ALA A 362 7.75 -21.85 -23.15
CA ALA A 362 9.04 -21.82 -23.85
C ALA A 362 10.09 -22.75 -23.22
N PHE A 363 10.22 -22.78 -21.88
CA PHE A 363 11.13 -23.75 -21.23
C PHE A 363 10.50 -25.14 -21.17
N GLY A 364 9.16 -25.25 -21.11
CA GLY A 364 8.42 -26.51 -21.09
C GLY A 364 8.48 -27.21 -19.74
N THR A 365 8.53 -26.48 -18.62
CA THR A 365 8.54 -26.97 -17.25
C THR A 365 7.60 -26.13 -16.36
N ASN A 366 7.19 -26.67 -15.21
CA ASN A 366 6.43 -25.94 -14.20
C ASN A 366 7.31 -25.37 -13.08
N ASN A 367 8.62 -25.33 -13.23
CA ASN A 367 9.57 -24.76 -12.27
C ASN A 367 9.51 -23.22 -12.27
N VAL A 368 8.36 -22.66 -11.93
CA VAL A 368 8.15 -21.23 -11.73
C VAL A 368 7.62 -20.97 -10.34
N ASP A 369 8.20 -20.03 -9.63
CA ASP A 369 7.74 -19.59 -8.32
C ASP A 369 7.92 -18.08 -8.17
N THR A 370 7.53 -17.52 -7.03
CA THR A 370 7.52 -16.07 -6.78
C THR A 370 7.96 -15.79 -5.34
N CYS A 371 8.42 -14.57 -5.06
CA CYS A 371 8.73 -14.13 -3.71
C CYS A 371 7.56 -14.31 -2.71
N ALA A 372 6.32 -14.39 -3.18
CA ALA A 372 5.16 -14.70 -2.35
C ALA A 372 5.28 -16.08 -1.66
N ARG A 373 6.19 -16.96 -2.12
CA ARG A 373 6.45 -18.27 -1.52
C ARG A 373 6.85 -18.15 -0.05
N VAL A 374 7.77 -17.25 0.25
CA VAL A 374 8.25 -17.01 1.63
C VAL A 374 7.44 -15.92 2.34
N CYS A 375 6.45 -15.32 1.69
CA CYS A 375 5.65 -14.19 2.20
C CYS A 375 4.23 -14.64 2.60
N HIS A 376 3.31 -14.71 1.65
CA HIS A 376 1.89 -14.97 1.87
C HIS A 376 1.36 -16.27 1.23
N SER A 377 2.23 -17.21 0.81
CA SER A 377 1.74 -18.54 0.39
C SER A 377 0.96 -19.28 1.50
N PRO A 378 1.30 -19.12 2.80
CA PRO A 378 0.48 -19.64 3.89
C PRO A 378 -0.94 -19.06 3.92
N THR A 379 -1.12 -17.77 3.60
CA THR A 379 -2.45 -17.16 3.41
C THR A 379 -3.21 -17.87 2.29
N GLY A 380 -2.54 -18.06 1.15
CA GLY A 380 -3.11 -18.75 0.00
C GLY A 380 -3.66 -20.12 0.35
N TYR A 381 -2.84 -20.94 0.97
CA TYR A 381 -3.23 -22.28 1.37
C TYR A 381 -4.31 -22.29 2.46
N GLY A 382 -4.15 -21.49 3.52
CA GLY A 382 -5.06 -21.49 4.66
C GLY A 382 -6.46 -21.00 4.31
N LEU A 383 -6.58 -19.87 3.60
CA LEU A 383 -7.90 -19.32 3.21
C LEU A 383 -8.57 -20.17 2.12
N LYS A 384 -7.81 -20.67 1.12
CA LYS A 384 -8.36 -21.55 0.09
C LYS A 384 -8.93 -22.82 0.69
N THR A 385 -8.25 -23.39 1.69
CA THR A 385 -8.71 -24.61 2.39
C THR A 385 -9.97 -24.36 3.21
N THR A 386 -10.10 -23.20 3.87
CA THR A 386 -11.20 -22.92 4.81
C THR A 386 -12.40 -22.26 4.14
N ILE A 387 -12.20 -21.22 3.34
CA ILE A 387 -13.27 -20.40 2.72
C ILE A 387 -13.25 -20.41 1.20
N GLY A 388 -12.23 -21.01 0.57
CA GLY A 388 -12.19 -21.27 -0.87
C GLY A 388 -11.47 -20.25 -1.72
N GLU A 389 -10.96 -19.15 -1.15
CA GLU A 389 -10.26 -18.14 -1.91
C GLU A 389 -9.03 -17.59 -1.15
N SER A 390 -7.96 -17.29 -1.91
CA SER A 390 -6.64 -16.91 -1.41
C SER A 390 -6.46 -15.40 -1.28
N ALA A 391 -7.47 -14.67 -0.83
CA ALA A 391 -7.43 -13.21 -0.83
C ALA A 391 -8.10 -12.61 0.40
N GLY A 392 -7.79 -11.35 0.71
CA GLY A 392 -8.50 -10.56 1.71
C GLY A 392 -9.98 -10.44 1.38
N THR A 393 -10.83 -10.41 2.40
CA THR A 393 -12.29 -10.50 2.20
C THR A 393 -12.97 -9.14 2.04
N GLN A 394 -12.24 -8.03 2.33
CA GLN A 394 -12.78 -6.66 2.40
C GLN A 394 -11.92 -5.66 1.64
N THR A 395 -12.48 -4.48 1.41
CA THR A 395 -11.72 -3.28 1.03
C THR A 395 -11.11 -2.62 2.27
N PHE A 396 -10.12 -1.73 2.08
CA PHE A 396 -9.55 -0.95 3.18
C PHE A 396 -10.56 0.01 3.81
N ASP A 397 -11.53 0.50 3.05
CA ASP A 397 -12.58 1.38 3.55
C ASP A 397 -13.53 0.68 4.52
N SER A 398 -13.69 -0.62 4.40
CA SER A 398 -14.54 -1.42 5.27
C SER A 398 -14.14 -1.32 6.76
N VAL A 399 -12.88 -0.98 7.06
CA VAL A 399 -12.42 -0.75 8.44
C VAL A 399 -13.22 0.34 9.15
N MET A 400 -13.80 1.29 8.41
CA MET A 400 -14.64 2.37 8.98
C MET A 400 -15.96 1.87 9.60
N PHE A 401 -16.36 0.65 9.28
CA PHE A 401 -17.58 -0.01 9.81
C PHE A 401 -17.25 -1.14 10.80
N THR A 402 -15.97 -1.26 11.17
CA THR A 402 -15.51 -2.29 12.12
C THR A 402 -15.60 -1.76 13.56
N ASP A 403 -16.11 -2.59 14.47
CA ASP A 403 -16.22 -2.26 15.89
C ASP A 403 -15.05 -2.84 16.72
N VAL A 404 -14.56 -4.02 16.34
CA VAL A 404 -13.42 -4.67 16.98
C VAL A 404 -12.39 -5.10 15.93
N VAL A 405 -11.18 -4.58 16.07
CA VAL A 405 -10.05 -4.92 15.21
C VAL A 405 -9.08 -5.84 15.95
N ILE A 406 -8.79 -7.01 15.38
CA ILE A 406 -7.61 -7.78 15.75
C ILE A 406 -6.50 -7.45 14.76
N LEU A 407 -5.36 -7.01 15.27
CA LEU A 407 -4.14 -6.79 14.52
C LEU A 407 -3.09 -7.79 14.96
N MET A 408 -2.72 -8.73 14.08
CA MET A 408 -1.85 -9.86 14.43
C MET A 408 -0.59 -9.93 13.57
N GLY A 409 0.57 -9.91 14.21
CA GLY A 409 1.87 -10.03 13.52
C GLY A 409 2.06 -8.99 12.42
N ALA A 410 1.60 -7.76 12.65
CA ALA A 410 1.60 -6.66 11.69
C ALA A 410 1.75 -5.31 12.37
N ASN A 411 2.56 -4.42 11.77
CA ASN A 411 2.62 -3.01 12.12
C ASN A 411 2.23 -2.15 10.91
N PRO A 412 0.93 -1.86 10.71
CA PRO A 412 0.49 -1.09 9.55
C PRO A 412 0.99 0.35 9.57
N SER A 413 1.30 0.95 10.73
CA SER A 413 1.86 2.31 10.82
C SER A 413 3.17 2.43 10.04
N ALA A 414 4.01 1.40 10.04
CA ALA A 414 5.26 1.36 9.27
C ALA A 414 5.10 0.69 7.90
N ALA A 415 4.31 -0.40 7.81
CA ALA A 415 4.22 -1.25 6.62
C ALA A 415 3.17 -0.78 5.60
N HIS A 416 2.00 -0.31 6.08
CA HIS A 416 0.85 0.13 5.26
C HIS A 416 0.31 1.49 5.76
N PRO A 417 1.12 2.57 5.75
CA PRO A 417 0.84 3.80 6.51
C PRO A 417 -0.49 4.47 6.14
N VAL A 418 -0.88 4.44 4.86
CA VAL A 418 -2.13 5.08 4.42
C VAL A 418 -3.36 4.29 4.89
N PHE A 419 -3.30 2.96 4.92
CA PHE A 419 -4.32 2.14 5.58
C PHE A 419 -4.33 2.39 7.09
N ALA A 420 -3.16 2.47 7.73
CA ALA A 420 -3.05 2.76 9.16
C ALA A 420 -3.70 4.08 9.55
N SER A 421 -3.65 5.10 8.69
CA SER A 421 -4.30 6.38 8.95
C SER A 421 -5.84 6.24 9.02
N ARG A 422 -6.45 5.41 8.16
CA ARG A 422 -7.89 5.07 8.25
C ARG A 422 -8.21 4.28 9.51
N LEU A 423 -7.40 3.27 9.82
CA LEU A 423 -7.52 2.49 11.04
C LEU A 423 -7.43 3.39 12.29
N LYS A 424 -6.43 4.28 12.36
CA LYS A 424 -6.29 5.27 13.44
C LYS A 424 -7.53 6.16 13.58
N ARG A 425 -8.09 6.61 12.45
CA ARG A 425 -9.33 7.39 12.45
C ARG A 425 -10.48 6.59 13.08
N ARG A 426 -10.71 5.35 12.64
CA ARG A 426 -11.78 4.50 13.17
C ARG A 426 -11.60 4.18 14.66
N LEU A 427 -10.36 3.96 15.09
CA LEU A 427 -10.05 3.73 16.52
C LEU A 427 -10.37 4.95 17.40
N ARG A 428 -10.07 6.16 16.91
CA ARG A 428 -10.46 7.42 17.59
C ARG A 428 -11.97 7.63 17.62
N GLU A 429 -12.70 7.11 16.64
CA GLU A 429 -14.17 7.12 16.60
C GLU A 429 -14.81 6.04 17.48
N GLY A 430 -14.01 5.24 18.19
CA GLY A 430 -14.47 4.35 19.27
C GLY A 430 -14.35 2.85 19.02
N ALA A 431 -13.88 2.41 17.87
CA ALA A 431 -13.57 0.99 17.64
C ALA A 431 -12.52 0.49 18.66
N LYS A 432 -12.61 -0.80 19.00
CA LYS A 432 -11.70 -1.45 19.96
C LYS A 432 -10.57 -2.14 19.21
N LEU A 433 -9.38 -2.15 19.81
CA LEU A 433 -8.18 -2.76 19.22
C LEU A 433 -7.63 -3.86 20.13
N ILE A 434 -7.38 -5.02 19.54
CA ILE A 434 -6.63 -6.13 20.11
C ILE A 434 -5.36 -6.27 19.28
N VAL A 435 -4.18 -6.17 19.90
CA VAL A 435 -2.88 -6.37 19.23
C VAL A 435 -2.29 -7.68 19.71
N ILE A 436 -1.99 -8.58 18.77
CA ILE A 436 -1.29 -9.85 19.01
C ILE A 436 0.07 -9.78 18.32
N ASP A 437 1.07 -9.32 19.06
CA ASP A 437 2.42 -9.09 18.54
C ASP A 437 3.42 -9.12 19.72
N PRO A 438 4.61 -9.75 19.57
CA PRO A 438 5.63 -9.71 20.62
C PRO A 438 6.12 -8.29 20.91
N ARG A 439 6.06 -7.40 19.92
CA ARG A 439 6.45 -5.99 20.05
C ARG A 439 5.26 -5.13 20.49
N ARG A 440 5.55 -4.16 21.36
CA ARG A 440 4.59 -3.08 21.66
C ARG A 440 4.65 -2.06 20.51
N ILE A 441 3.91 -2.33 19.42
CA ILE A 441 3.83 -1.42 18.28
C ILE A 441 3.13 -0.11 18.66
N GLU A 442 3.30 0.95 17.84
CA GLU A 442 2.79 2.30 18.12
C GLU A 442 1.27 2.35 18.37
N LEU A 443 0.51 1.47 17.72
CA LEU A 443 -0.95 1.41 17.89
C LEU A 443 -1.41 0.86 19.25
N VAL A 444 -0.51 0.24 20.04
CA VAL A 444 -0.85 -0.19 21.41
C VAL A 444 -1.13 1.02 22.30
N ASP A 445 -0.33 2.08 22.14
CA ASP A 445 -0.46 3.32 22.89
C ASP A 445 0.11 4.48 22.05
N SER A 446 -0.76 5.31 21.52
CA SER A 446 -0.40 6.47 20.70
C SER A 446 -1.42 7.59 20.93
N PRO A 447 -1.19 8.83 20.44
CA PRO A 447 -2.10 9.93 20.68
C PRO A 447 -3.56 9.59 20.35
N HIS A 448 -4.42 9.63 21.38
CA HIS A 448 -5.86 9.32 21.31
C HIS A 448 -6.22 7.88 20.90
N ILE A 449 -5.27 6.94 20.97
CA ILE A 449 -5.49 5.51 20.70
C ILE A 449 -4.86 4.71 21.83
N LYS A 450 -5.63 3.76 22.39
CA LYS A 450 -5.14 2.77 23.33
C LYS A 450 -5.76 1.42 23.01
N ALA A 451 -4.93 0.41 22.79
CA ALA A 451 -5.41 -0.94 22.58
C ALA A 451 -6.17 -1.44 23.82
N SER A 452 -7.31 -2.11 23.60
CA SER A 452 -8.06 -2.77 24.67
C SER A 452 -7.24 -3.93 25.27
N TYR A 453 -6.53 -4.65 24.41
CA TYR A 453 -5.62 -5.73 24.80
C TYR A 453 -4.37 -5.68 23.95
N HIS A 454 -3.22 -5.88 24.58
CA HIS A 454 -1.96 -6.23 23.94
C HIS A 454 -1.56 -7.62 24.42
N LEU A 455 -1.56 -8.60 23.53
CA LEU A 455 -1.18 -9.97 23.80
C LEU A 455 0.26 -10.18 23.28
N PRO A 456 1.28 -10.08 24.15
CA PRO A 456 2.69 -10.15 23.73
C PRO A 456 3.12 -11.60 23.50
N VAL A 457 2.62 -12.19 22.43
CA VAL A 457 2.80 -13.60 22.07
C VAL A 457 4.28 -13.98 21.88
N ARG A 458 4.72 -15.08 22.44
CA ARG A 458 6.05 -15.63 22.11
C ARG A 458 6.09 -16.01 20.64
N PRO A 459 7.16 -15.62 19.91
CA PRO A 459 7.33 -16.00 18.51
C PRO A 459 7.15 -17.51 18.29
N GLY A 460 6.35 -17.89 17.28
CA GLY A 460 6.06 -19.28 16.96
C GLY A 460 4.83 -19.88 17.68
N THR A 461 4.19 -19.20 18.64
CA THR A 461 3.04 -19.74 19.39
C THR A 461 1.68 -19.18 18.93
N ASN A 462 1.63 -18.53 17.79
CA ASN A 462 0.42 -17.92 17.22
C ASN A 462 -0.78 -18.88 17.18
N THR A 463 -0.56 -20.11 16.71
CA THR A 463 -1.60 -21.14 16.61
C THR A 463 -2.19 -21.47 17.99
N ALA A 464 -1.36 -21.56 19.03
CA ALA A 464 -1.80 -21.84 20.39
C ALA A 464 -2.67 -20.70 20.94
N VAL A 465 -2.28 -19.43 20.71
CA VAL A 465 -3.07 -18.25 21.12
C VAL A 465 -4.46 -18.26 20.47
N LEU A 466 -4.51 -18.47 19.15
CA LEU A 466 -5.79 -18.48 18.42
C LEU A 466 -6.66 -19.68 18.81
N THR A 467 -6.07 -20.85 19.06
CA THR A 467 -6.80 -22.03 19.53
C THR A 467 -7.34 -21.80 20.95
N ALA A 468 -6.60 -21.10 21.82
CA ALA A 468 -7.08 -20.72 23.14
C ALA A 468 -8.19 -19.66 23.09
N MET A 469 -8.14 -18.70 22.15
CA MET A 469 -9.29 -17.80 21.90
C MET A 469 -10.52 -18.59 21.44
N ALA A 470 -10.34 -19.56 20.55
CA ALA A 470 -11.39 -20.46 20.07
C ALA A 470 -11.97 -21.30 21.21
N HIS A 471 -11.13 -21.79 22.14
CA HIS A 471 -11.56 -22.47 23.35
C HIS A 471 -12.55 -21.62 24.17
N VAL A 472 -12.21 -20.35 24.41
CA VAL A 472 -13.08 -19.43 25.15
C VAL A 472 -14.41 -19.24 24.42
N ILE A 473 -14.36 -18.98 23.12
CA ILE A 473 -15.56 -18.78 22.28
C ILE A 473 -16.47 -20.00 22.30
N ALA A 474 -15.90 -21.20 22.19
CA ALA A 474 -16.68 -22.44 22.17
C ALA A 474 -17.23 -22.80 23.54
N THR A 475 -16.43 -22.71 24.62
CA THR A 475 -16.82 -23.18 25.96
C THR A 475 -17.70 -22.18 26.72
N GLU A 476 -17.69 -20.91 26.35
CA GLU A 476 -18.52 -19.87 26.95
C GLU A 476 -19.81 -19.57 26.13
N GLY A 477 -20.09 -20.36 25.07
CA GLY A 477 -21.33 -20.22 24.28
C GLY A 477 -21.37 -18.94 23.44
N LEU A 478 -20.21 -18.50 22.93
CA LEU A 478 -20.08 -17.26 22.16
C LEU A 478 -20.03 -17.48 20.64
N ILE A 479 -20.33 -18.70 20.19
CA ILE A 479 -20.41 -19.06 18.78
C ILE A 479 -21.70 -18.49 18.18
N ASP A 480 -21.63 -17.93 16.98
CA ASP A 480 -22.80 -17.62 16.16
C ASP A 480 -23.32 -18.91 15.50
N GLU A 481 -24.12 -19.68 16.28
CA GLU A 481 -24.64 -20.98 15.88
C GLU A 481 -25.52 -20.88 14.61
N ALA A 482 -26.25 -19.77 14.44
CA ALA A 482 -27.10 -19.58 13.26
C ALA A 482 -26.26 -19.41 11.98
N TYR A 483 -25.23 -18.57 12.04
CA TYR A 483 -24.29 -18.36 10.95
C TYR A 483 -23.57 -19.66 10.58
N VAL A 484 -23.06 -20.39 11.58
CA VAL A 484 -22.33 -21.64 11.38
C VAL A 484 -23.23 -22.71 10.74
N ALA A 485 -24.44 -22.88 11.23
CA ALA A 485 -25.40 -23.87 10.67
C ALA A 485 -25.75 -23.57 9.21
N GLU A 486 -25.90 -22.30 8.87
CA GLU A 486 -26.20 -21.85 7.49
C GLU A 486 -24.99 -21.96 6.57
N ARG A 487 -23.81 -21.54 7.01
CA ARG A 487 -22.66 -21.22 6.15
C ARG A 487 -21.55 -22.26 6.13
N CYS A 488 -21.50 -23.19 7.12
CA CYS A 488 -20.36 -24.08 7.30
C CYS A 488 -20.72 -25.57 7.17
N GLU A 489 -19.69 -26.42 7.00
CA GLU A 489 -19.80 -27.87 6.99
C GLU A 489 -20.02 -28.36 8.44
N THR A 490 -21.17 -29.03 8.72
CA THR A 490 -21.56 -29.44 10.07
C THR A 490 -20.57 -30.39 10.71
N GLU A 491 -20.13 -31.43 9.99
CA GLU A 491 -19.21 -32.43 10.55
C GLU A 491 -17.86 -31.83 10.91
N ALA A 492 -17.31 -31.01 10.03
CA ALA A 492 -16.02 -30.32 10.27
C ALA A 492 -16.11 -29.35 11.46
N PHE A 493 -17.26 -28.69 11.62
CA PHE A 493 -17.51 -27.80 12.74
C PHE A 493 -17.60 -28.57 14.08
N GLU A 494 -18.33 -29.67 14.14
CA GLU A 494 -18.45 -30.46 15.38
C GLU A 494 -17.11 -31.05 15.81
N GLN A 495 -16.31 -31.55 14.86
CA GLN A 495 -14.94 -32.02 15.15
C GLN A 495 -14.05 -30.89 15.69
N TRP A 496 -14.14 -29.71 15.09
CA TRP A 496 -13.41 -28.54 15.55
C TRP A 496 -13.87 -28.09 16.94
N ARG A 497 -15.19 -28.03 17.19
CA ARG A 497 -15.75 -27.65 18.49
C ARG A 497 -15.28 -28.59 19.60
N GLU A 498 -15.33 -29.89 19.36
CA GLU A 498 -14.79 -30.89 20.29
C GLU A 498 -13.29 -30.65 20.55
N PHE A 499 -12.51 -30.45 19.47
CA PHE A 499 -11.07 -30.22 19.58
C PHE A 499 -10.74 -29.00 20.42
N VAL A 500 -11.30 -27.83 20.10
CA VAL A 500 -10.98 -26.57 20.80
C VAL A 500 -11.52 -26.55 22.24
N SER A 501 -12.57 -27.33 22.55
CA SER A 501 -13.16 -27.38 23.90
C SER A 501 -12.34 -28.17 24.91
N ARG A 502 -11.30 -28.89 24.47
CA ARG A 502 -10.44 -29.66 25.35
C ARG A 502 -9.69 -28.78 26.35
N PRO A 503 -9.53 -29.25 27.63
CA PRO A 503 -8.90 -28.42 28.66
C PRO A 503 -7.47 -27.96 28.35
N GLU A 504 -6.69 -28.75 27.57
CA GLU A 504 -5.34 -28.40 27.18
C GLU A 504 -5.25 -27.15 26.27
N HIS A 505 -6.37 -26.71 25.70
CA HIS A 505 -6.46 -25.51 24.87
C HIS A 505 -6.97 -24.30 25.65
N SER A 506 -7.25 -24.42 26.94
CA SER A 506 -7.67 -23.27 27.76
C SER A 506 -6.57 -22.21 27.84
N PRO A 507 -6.94 -20.93 28.02
CA PRO A 507 -5.95 -19.86 28.24
C PRO A 507 -4.97 -20.17 29.36
N GLU A 508 -5.45 -20.77 30.48
CA GLU A 508 -4.63 -21.14 31.62
C GLU A 508 -3.62 -22.24 31.31
N ALA A 509 -4.01 -23.23 30.50
CA ALA A 509 -3.11 -24.30 30.11
C ALA A 509 -2.04 -23.82 29.10
N THR A 510 -2.35 -22.81 28.30
CA THR A 510 -1.46 -22.31 27.23
C THR A 510 -0.62 -21.09 27.65
N GLU A 511 -0.88 -20.48 28.81
CA GLU A 511 -0.18 -19.28 29.30
C GLU A 511 1.33 -19.46 29.37
N ALA A 512 1.78 -20.58 29.94
CA ALA A 512 3.22 -20.86 30.08
C ALA A 512 3.93 -20.99 28.73
N GLU A 513 3.28 -21.53 27.70
CA GLU A 513 3.85 -21.69 26.35
C GLU A 513 3.78 -20.38 25.57
N THR A 514 2.64 -19.71 25.57
CA THR A 514 2.40 -18.53 24.76
C THR A 514 3.00 -17.24 25.34
N GLY A 515 3.18 -17.20 26.65
CA GLY A 515 3.56 -15.99 27.40
C GLY A 515 2.44 -14.94 27.53
N VAL A 516 1.23 -15.28 27.08
CA VAL A 516 0.06 -14.39 27.14
C VAL A 516 -0.72 -14.66 28.40
N PRO A 517 -0.98 -13.66 29.28
CA PRO A 517 -1.80 -13.83 30.48
C PRO A 517 -3.20 -14.37 30.15
N ALA A 518 -3.62 -15.43 30.84
CA ALA A 518 -4.91 -16.08 30.58
C ALA A 518 -6.10 -15.14 30.67
N ALA A 519 -6.07 -14.19 31.63
CA ALA A 519 -7.12 -13.21 31.81
C ALA A 519 -7.26 -12.26 30.60
N ASP A 520 -6.14 -11.80 30.04
CA ASP A 520 -6.11 -10.92 28.88
C ASP A 520 -6.58 -11.66 27.62
N LEU A 521 -6.15 -12.93 27.47
CA LEU A 521 -6.57 -13.76 26.34
C LEU A 521 -8.09 -14.02 26.38
N ARG A 522 -8.66 -14.34 27.57
CA ARG A 522 -10.12 -14.47 27.72
C ARG A 522 -10.84 -13.17 27.42
N GLY A 523 -10.37 -12.04 27.93
CA GLY A 523 -10.95 -10.74 27.67
C GLY A 523 -10.94 -10.39 26.19
N ALA A 524 -9.84 -10.64 25.51
CA ALA A 524 -9.69 -10.42 24.08
C ALA A 524 -10.63 -11.31 23.24
N ALA A 525 -10.73 -12.60 23.57
CA ALA A 525 -11.63 -13.53 22.89
C ALA A 525 -13.11 -13.12 23.03
N ARG A 526 -13.54 -12.78 24.26
CA ARG A 526 -14.90 -12.28 24.54
C ARG A 526 -15.16 -10.99 23.77
N LEU A 527 -14.23 -10.03 23.81
CA LEU A 527 -14.37 -8.77 23.08
C LEU A 527 -14.54 -8.99 21.59
N TYR A 528 -13.75 -9.87 20.98
CA TYR A 528 -13.87 -10.17 19.55
C TYR A 528 -15.21 -10.82 19.20
N ALA A 529 -15.68 -11.74 20.03
CA ALA A 529 -16.92 -12.47 19.77
C ALA A 529 -18.20 -11.67 20.00
N THR A 530 -18.18 -10.67 20.90
CA THR A 530 -19.40 -9.97 21.35
C THR A 530 -19.39 -8.46 21.12
N GLY A 531 -18.28 -7.91 20.63
CA GLY A 531 -18.10 -6.45 20.51
C GLY A 531 -18.69 -5.81 19.25
N GLY A 532 -19.44 -6.56 18.44
CA GLY A 532 -19.99 -6.09 17.16
C GLY A 532 -19.25 -6.64 15.96
N ASN A 533 -19.11 -5.82 14.90
CA ASN A 533 -18.39 -6.21 13.68
C ASN A 533 -16.90 -6.41 13.96
N GLY A 534 -16.42 -7.66 13.85
CA GLY A 534 -15.03 -8.03 14.07
C GLY A 534 -14.24 -8.18 12.79
N SER A 535 -13.08 -7.54 12.68
CA SER A 535 -12.19 -7.71 11.53
C SER A 535 -10.77 -8.06 11.97
N ILE A 536 -10.17 -9.05 11.30
CA ILE A 536 -8.80 -9.50 11.59
C ILE A 536 -7.89 -9.03 10.45
N TYR A 537 -6.88 -8.24 10.80
CA TYR A 537 -5.79 -7.85 9.90
C TYR A 537 -4.50 -8.52 10.39
N TYR A 538 -3.80 -9.19 9.48
CA TYR A 538 -2.58 -9.89 9.85
C TYR A 538 -1.47 -9.72 8.81
N GLY A 539 -0.23 -9.86 9.25
CA GLY A 539 0.96 -9.69 8.42
C GLY A 539 1.90 -10.89 8.46
N LEU A 540 3.17 -10.61 8.16
CA LEU A 540 4.22 -11.63 8.06
C LEU A 540 4.55 -12.30 9.40
N GLY A 541 4.28 -11.65 10.53
CA GLY A 541 4.38 -12.27 11.86
C GLY A 541 3.40 -13.42 12.09
N VAL A 542 2.45 -13.65 11.15
CA VAL A 542 1.59 -14.83 11.09
C VAL A 542 2.11 -15.83 10.06
N THR A 543 2.48 -15.37 8.87
CA THR A 543 2.72 -16.25 7.72
C THR A 543 4.15 -16.76 7.63
N GLU A 544 5.14 -16.01 8.10
CA GLU A 544 6.57 -16.41 8.04
C GLU A 544 6.98 -17.25 9.26
N HIS A 545 6.17 -18.26 9.56
CA HIS A 545 6.41 -19.27 10.59
C HIS A 545 6.22 -20.69 10.05
N SER A 546 6.81 -21.68 10.69
CA SER A 546 6.66 -23.11 10.31
C SER A 546 5.20 -23.55 10.27
N GLN A 547 4.33 -22.96 11.11
CA GLN A 547 2.89 -23.19 11.13
C GLN A 547 2.08 -22.03 10.53
N GLY A 548 2.62 -21.25 9.61
CA GLY A 548 1.92 -20.10 9.03
C GLY A 548 0.56 -20.46 8.43
N SER A 549 0.48 -21.55 7.65
CA SER A 549 -0.79 -22.00 7.06
C SER A 549 -1.81 -22.43 8.11
N THR A 550 -1.37 -23.15 9.16
CA THR A 550 -2.22 -23.57 10.28
C THR A 550 -2.74 -22.36 11.05
N THR A 551 -1.91 -21.34 11.25
CA THR A 551 -2.31 -20.08 11.91
C THR A 551 -3.37 -19.34 11.09
N VAL A 552 -3.23 -19.28 9.76
CA VAL A 552 -4.24 -18.68 8.89
C VAL A 552 -5.57 -19.43 8.93
N MET A 553 -5.53 -20.77 8.98
CA MET A 553 -6.74 -21.58 9.19
C MET A 553 -7.40 -21.27 10.54
N ALA A 554 -6.61 -21.09 11.61
CA ALA A 554 -7.13 -20.72 12.93
C ALA A 554 -7.79 -19.34 12.92
N ILE A 555 -7.22 -18.37 12.19
CA ILE A 555 -7.84 -17.04 11.96
C ILE A 555 -9.18 -17.19 11.26
N ALA A 556 -9.24 -17.97 10.18
CA ALA A 556 -10.49 -18.21 9.45
C ALA A 556 -11.54 -18.93 10.31
N ASN A 557 -11.13 -19.91 11.12
CA ASN A 557 -12.02 -20.58 12.07
C ASN A 557 -12.65 -19.58 13.06
N LEU A 558 -11.87 -18.67 13.65
CA LEU A 558 -12.40 -17.65 14.55
C LEU A 558 -13.44 -16.75 13.87
N ALA A 559 -13.14 -16.30 12.65
CA ALA A 559 -14.05 -15.44 11.90
C ALA A 559 -15.35 -16.17 11.51
N MET A 560 -15.27 -17.45 11.11
CA MET A 560 -16.44 -18.28 10.84
C MET A 560 -17.28 -18.54 12.10
N ALA A 561 -16.62 -18.86 13.22
CA ALA A 561 -17.30 -19.18 14.49
C ALA A 561 -18.09 -17.99 15.05
N THR A 562 -17.69 -16.77 14.74
CA THR A 562 -18.30 -15.51 15.24
C THR A 562 -19.12 -14.75 14.21
N GLY A 563 -19.39 -15.33 13.02
CA GLY A 563 -20.15 -14.67 11.96
C GLY A 563 -19.49 -13.42 11.37
N ASN A 564 -18.16 -13.32 11.46
CA ASN A 564 -17.39 -12.15 11.04
C ASN A 564 -16.83 -12.29 9.59
N LEU A 565 -17.67 -12.79 8.66
CA LEU A 565 -17.36 -12.88 7.22
C LEU A 565 -18.61 -12.59 6.37
N GLY A 566 -18.43 -11.99 5.19
CA GLY A 566 -19.50 -11.84 4.18
C GLY A 566 -20.39 -10.60 4.35
N LYS A 567 -20.02 -9.65 5.19
CA LYS A 567 -20.71 -8.35 5.33
C LYS A 567 -19.71 -7.21 5.53
N GLU A 568 -20.15 -5.98 5.41
CA GLU A 568 -19.27 -4.81 5.61
C GLU A 568 -18.80 -4.68 7.07
N GLY A 569 -17.56 -4.25 7.27
CA GLY A 569 -16.95 -4.04 8.59
C GLY A 569 -16.42 -5.29 9.28
N VAL A 570 -16.54 -6.47 8.66
CA VAL A 570 -15.99 -7.72 9.19
C VAL A 570 -14.99 -8.33 8.21
N GLY A 571 -14.22 -9.33 8.60
CA GLY A 571 -13.42 -10.08 7.62
C GLY A 571 -12.08 -10.58 8.11
N VAL A 572 -11.41 -11.29 7.19
CA VAL A 572 -10.06 -11.82 7.32
C VAL A 572 -9.20 -11.16 6.25
N ASN A 573 -8.28 -10.31 6.65
CA ASN A 573 -7.61 -9.37 5.75
C ASN A 573 -6.08 -9.46 5.88
N PRO A 574 -5.40 -10.24 5.03
CA PRO A 574 -3.95 -10.27 4.97
C PRO A 574 -3.41 -8.93 4.49
N LEU A 575 -2.56 -8.29 5.26
CA LEU A 575 -1.83 -7.09 4.86
C LEU A 575 -0.63 -7.50 4.01
N ARG A 576 -0.86 -7.89 2.77
CA ARG A 576 0.19 -8.29 1.82
C ARG A 576 1.18 -7.14 1.63
N GLY A 577 2.48 -7.46 1.67
CA GLY A 577 3.55 -6.46 1.75
C GLY A 577 3.75 -5.66 0.48
N GLN A 578 4.21 -6.30 -0.59
CA GLN A 578 4.54 -5.62 -1.84
C GLN A 578 3.31 -5.15 -2.62
N ASN A 579 3.52 -4.21 -3.53
CA ASN A 579 2.49 -3.57 -4.34
C ASN A 579 1.67 -4.53 -5.22
N ASN A 580 2.24 -5.66 -5.63
CA ASN A 580 1.61 -6.65 -6.51
C ASN A 580 1.72 -8.10 -6.01
N VAL A 581 1.83 -8.33 -4.68
CA VAL A 581 1.84 -9.70 -4.14
C VAL A 581 0.56 -10.45 -4.46
N GLN A 582 -0.59 -9.77 -4.35
CA GLN A 582 -1.86 -10.39 -4.73
C GLN A 582 -1.84 -10.75 -6.22
N GLY A 583 -1.47 -9.82 -7.08
CA GLY A 583 -1.45 -10.04 -8.53
C GLY A 583 -0.45 -11.10 -8.96
N SER A 584 0.74 -11.18 -8.36
CA SER A 584 1.69 -12.23 -8.72
C SER A 584 1.15 -13.63 -8.40
N CYS A 585 0.37 -13.79 -7.35
CA CYS A 585 -0.35 -15.03 -7.06
C CYS A 585 -1.49 -15.26 -8.08
N ASP A 586 -2.28 -14.21 -8.38
CA ASP A 586 -3.41 -14.28 -9.32
C ASP A 586 -2.96 -14.73 -10.72
N MET A 587 -1.74 -14.34 -11.13
CA MET A 587 -1.16 -14.65 -12.45
C MET A 587 -0.56 -16.06 -12.57
N GLY A 588 -0.71 -16.92 -11.55
CA GLY A 588 -0.26 -18.32 -11.63
C GLY A 588 1.24 -18.50 -11.51
N SER A 589 1.91 -17.69 -10.70
CA SER A 589 3.36 -17.79 -10.47
C SER A 589 3.78 -18.92 -9.53
N PHE A 590 2.87 -19.76 -9.06
CA PHE A 590 3.19 -20.92 -8.26
C PHE A 590 3.34 -22.18 -9.12
N PRO A 591 4.26 -23.12 -8.78
CA PRO A 591 4.57 -24.28 -9.62
C PRO A 591 3.38 -25.22 -9.85
N HIS A 592 2.36 -25.17 -9.02
CA HIS A 592 1.16 -26.02 -9.07
C HIS A 592 -0.09 -25.30 -9.61
N GLU A 593 -0.01 -23.97 -9.89
CA GLU A 593 -1.18 -23.16 -10.26
C GLU A 593 -0.95 -22.40 -11.58
N LEU A 594 -1.95 -22.44 -12.42
CA LEU A 594 -2.16 -21.53 -13.56
C LEU A 594 -2.91 -20.28 -13.10
N PRO A 595 -3.00 -19.20 -13.91
CA PRO A 595 -3.72 -17.98 -13.56
C PRO A 595 -5.13 -18.25 -12.99
N GLY A 596 -5.49 -17.50 -11.94
CA GLY A 596 -6.76 -17.66 -11.22
C GLY A 596 -6.78 -18.84 -10.25
N TYR A 597 -5.63 -19.22 -9.68
CA TYR A 597 -5.50 -20.29 -8.68
C TYR A 597 -5.97 -21.65 -9.16
N ARG A 598 -5.91 -21.92 -10.46
CA ARG A 598 -6.35 -23.16 -11.07
C ARG A 598 -5.21 -24.16 -11.19
N HIS A 599 -5.42 -25.41 -10.73
CA HIS A 599 -4.34 -26.39 -10.60
C HIS A 599 -3.84 -26.93 -11.94
N VAL A 600 -2.52 -27.04 -12.13
CA VAL A 600 -1.91 -27.55 -13.38
C VAL A 600 -2.27 -29.01 -13.67
N SER A 601 -2.60 -29.83 -12.66
CA SER A 601 -3.02 -31.23 -12.83
C SER A 601 -4.48 -31.40 -13.28
N ASP A 602 -5.28 -30.31 -13.29
CA ASP A 602 -6.62 -30.35 -13.85
C ASP A 602 -6.56 -30.36 -15.38
N ASP A 603 -6.92 -31.47 -16.00
CA ASP A 603 -6.83 -31.68 -17.44
C ASP A 603 -7.69 -30.69 -18.25
N LYS A 604 -8.85 -30.29 -17.69
CA LYS A 604 -9.72 -29.30 -18.34
C LYS A 604 -9.08 -27.94 -18.34
N VAL A 605 -8.64 -27.50 -17.18
CA VAL A 605 -7.95 -26.21 -17.01
C VAL A 605 -6.70 -26.16 -17.86
N ARG A 606 -5.83 -27.16 -17.76
CA ARG A 606 -4.60 -27.21 -18.55
C ARG A 606 -4.89 -27.20 -20.06
N GLY A 607 -5.90 -27.96 -20.49
CA GLY A 607 -6.33 -27.97 -21.89
C GLY A 607 -6.85 -26.64 -22.43
N GLU A 608 -7.39 -25.74 -21.58
CA GLU A 608 -7.76 -24.37 -21.98
C GLU A 608 -6.50 -23.57 -22.37
N PHE A 609 -5.47 -23.59 -21.50
CA PHE A 609 -4.19 -22.91 -21.77
C PHE A 609 -3.41 -23.54 -22.93
N GLU A 610 -3.37 -24.87 -23.03
CA GLU A 610 -2.72 -25.57 -24.14
C GLU A 610 -3.29 -25.19 -25.51
N ARG A 611 -4.60 -25.03 -25.59
CA ARG A 611 -5.26 -24.59 -26.85
C ARG A 611 -4.93 -23.16 -27.21
N ASP A 612 -4.92 -22.27 -26.23
CA ASP A 612 -4.66 -20.83 -26.47
C ASP A 612 -3.16 -20.59 -26.76
N TRP A 613 -2.29 -21.23 -25.99
CA TRP A 613 -0.85 -21.08 -26.11
C TRP A 613 -0.21 -21.94 -27.23
N GLY A 614 -0.96 -22.90 -27.77
CA GLY A 614 -0.50 -23.77 -28.86
C GLY A 614 0.62 -24.75 -28.47
N VAL A 615 0.78 -25.06 -27.19
CA VAL A 615 1.81 -25.97 -26.67
C VAL A 615 1.22 -26.96 -25.65
N LYS A 616 1.92 -28.10 -25.45
CA LYS A 616 1.59 -29.03 -24.37
C LYS A 616 2.28 -28.62 -23.08
N LEU A 617 1.51 -28.54 -22.00
CA LEU A 617 2.00 -28.20 -20.68
C LEU A 617 2.22 -29.45 -19.82
N GLN A 618 3.15 -29.36 -18.87
CA GLN A 618 3.39 -30.43 -17.90
C GLN A 618 2.19 -30.55 -16.93
N PRO A 619 1.68 -31.77 -16.65
CA PRO A 619 0.57 -31.97 -15.74
C PRO A 619 1.00 -31.96 -14.25
N GLU A 620 2.27 -32.23 -13.99
CA GLU A 620 2.80 -32.33 -12.63
C GLU A 620 3.29 -30.95 -12.15
N PRO A 621 3.09 -30.62 -10.86
CA PRO A 621 3.68 -29.43 -10.26
C PRO A 621 5.21 -29.42 -10.37
N GLY A 622 5.78 -28.24 -10.64
CA GLY A 622 7.21 -28.02 -10.62
C GLY A 622 7.81 -27.86 -9.22
N LEU A 623 9.09 -27.53 -9.18
CA LEU A 623 9.82 -27.25 -7.96
C LEU A 623 9.38 -25.89 -7.38
N ARG A 624 9.21 -25.85 -6.07
CA ARG A 624 9.06 -24.58 -5.31
C ARG A 624 10.43 -23.92 -5.17
N LEU A 625 10.45 -22.62 -4.94
CA LEU A 625 11.69 -21.84 -4.83
C LEU A 625 12.75 -22.47 -3.90
N PRO A 626 12.47 -22.86 -2.65
CA PRO A 626 13.46 -23.55 -1.81
C PRO A 626 13.94 -24.88 -2.40
N ASN A 627 13.04 -25.62 -3.05
CA ASN A 627 13.39 -26.89 -3.68
C ASN A 627 14.23 -26.73 -4.96
N MET A 628 14.11 -25.59 -5.66
CA MET A 628 15.03 -25.25 -6.75
C MET A 628 16.46 -25.09 -6.24
N PHE A 629 16.64 -24.49 -5.05
CA PHE A 629 17.96 -24.37 -4.41
C PHE A 629 18.51 -25.74 -3.99
N ASP A 630 17.69 -26.60 -3.37
CA ASP A 630 18.09 -27.98 -3.03
C ASP A 630 18.51 -28.75 -4.29
N ALA A 631 17.72 -28.64 -5.36
CA ALA A 631 17.99 -29.29 -6.65
C ALA A 631 19.26 -28.72 -7.33
N ALA A 632 19.56 -27.46 -7.15
CA ALA A 632 20.79 -26.85 -7.67
C ALA A 632 22.02 -27.38 -6.94
N VAL A 633 21.98 -27.44 -5.60
CA VAL A 633 23.06 -28.01 -4.78
C VAL A 633 23.27 -29.49 -5.12
N SER A 634 22.20 -30.27 -5.32
CA SER A 634 22.29 -31.68 -5.73
C SER A 634 22.70 -31.87 -7.19
N GLY A 635 22.71 -30.82 -8.00
CA GLY A 635 23.21 -30.84 -9.38
C GLY A 635 22.16 -31.11 -10.45
N SER A 636 20.89 -31.22 -10.12
CA SER A 636 19.79 -31.45 -11.09
C SER A 636 19.17 -30.16 -11.65
N PHE A 637 19.29 -29.03 -10.97
CA PHE A 637 18.81 -27.71 -11.43
C PHE A 637 20.00 -26.82 -11.83
N LYS A 638 20.02 -26.26 -13.05
CA LYS A 638 21.24 -25.69 -13.67
C LYS A 638 21.08 -24.30 -14.21
N ALA A 639 19.85 -23.83 -14.46
CA ALA A 639 19.65 -22.48 -14.95
C ALA A 639 18.40 -21.82 -14.34
N LEU A 640 18.53 -20.52 -14.11
CA LEU A 640 17.49 -19.70 -13.50
C LEU A 640 17.30 -18.40 -14.27
N TYR A 641 16.06 -18.06 -14.58
CA TYR A 641 15.65 -16.69 -14.95
C TYR A 641 14.99 -16.02 -13.74
N CYS A 642 15.52 -14.89 -13.31
CA CYS A 642 15.04 -14.16 -12.14
C CYS A 642 14.73 -12.71 -12.51
N GLN A 643 13.47 -12.31 -12.36
CA GLN A 643 13.01 -10.97 -12.69
C GLN A 643 12.67 -10.18 -11.41
N GLY A 644 13.37 -9.05 -11.20
CA GLY A 644 13.04 -8.06 -10.17
C GLY A 644 13.16 -8.54 -8.72
N GLU A 645 14.01 -9.52 -8.43
CA GLU A 645 14.21 -10.07 -7.09
C GLU A 645 15.69 -10.15 -6.71
N ASP A 646 15.99 -9.79 -5.47
CA ASP A 646 17.29 -10.01 -4.85
C ASP A 646 17.22 -11.19 -3.85
N ILE A 647 17.18 -12.40 -4.39
CA ILE A 647 16.96 -13.64 -3.62
C ILE A 647 18.05 -13.94 -2.60
N VAL A 648 19.27 -13.46 -2.81
CA VAL A 648 20.37 -13.59 -1.82
C VAL A 648 20.06 -12.83 -0.54
N GLN A 649 19.34 -11.70 -0.65
CA GLN A 649 18.96 -10.90 0.52
C GLN A 649 17.57 -11.23 1.05
N SER A 650 16.67 -11.75 0.22
CA SER A 650 15.25 -11.93 0.60
C SER A 650 14.94 -13.34 1.11
N ASP A 651 15.66 -14.36 0.64
CA ASP A 651 15.37 -15.74 1.01
C ASP A 651 16.11 -16.17 2.29
N PRO A 652 15.49 -17.01 3.12
CA PRO A 652 16.11 -17.51 4.34
C PRO A 652 17.31 -18.40 4.01
N ASN A 653 18.30 -18.46 4.94
CA ASN A 653 19.53 -19.21 4.79
C ASN A 653 20.38 -18.78 3.59
N THR A 654 20.86 -17.53 3.62
CA THR A 654 21.69 -16.91 2.58
C THR A 654 22.88 -17.78 2.14
N GLN A 655 23.50 -18.55 3.04
CA GLN A 655 24.62 -19.41 2.70
C GLN A 655 24.19 -20.58 1.77
N HIS A 656 23.02 -21.17 2.03
CA HIS A 656 22.44 -22.21 1.18
C HIS A 656 22.05 -21.66 -0.19
N VAL A 657 21.38 -20.51 -0.22
CA VAL A 657 21.02 -19.79 -1.46
C VAL A 657 22.28 -19.50 -2.29
N ALA A 658 23.31 -18.93 -1.68
CA ALA A 658 24.57 -18.63 -2.36
C ALA A 658 25.28 -19.89 -2.89
N ALA A 659 25.23 -21.01 -2.15
CA ALA A 659 25.78 -22.30 -2.61
C ALA A 659 24.98 -22.83 -3.81
N ALA A 660 23.66 -22.73 -3.78
CA ALA A 660 22.79 -23.11 -4.89
C ALA A 660 23.08 -22.32 -6.17
N LEU A 661 23.18 -20.99 -6.03
CA LEU A 661 23.48 -20.11 -7.17
C LEU A 661 24.85 -20.39 -7.79
N ARG A 662 25.88 -20.67 -6.95
CA ARG A 662 27.21 -21.07 -7.46
C ARG A 662 27.22 -22.40 -8.19
N ALA A 663 26.27 -23.29 -7.89
CA ALA A 663 26.17 -24.62 -8.53
C ALA A 663 25.43 -24.59 -9.87
N MET A 664 24.79 -23.48 -10.21
CA MET A 664 24.11 -23.28 -11.49
C MET A 664 25.10 -22.92 -12.61
N GLU A 665 24.81 -23.35 -13.83
CA GLU A 665 25.65 -23.07 -15.01
C GLU A 665 25.24 -21.79 -15.73
N CYS A 666 23.98 -21.32 -15.58
CA CYS A 666 23.52 -20.07 -16.15
C CYS A 666 22.46 -19.42 -15.26
N ILE A 667 22.67 -18.18 -14.87
CA ILE A 667 21.69 -17.36 -14.18
C ILE A 667 21.50 -16.07 -14.98
N ILE A 668 20.24 -15.80 -15.33
CA ILE A 668 19.81 -14.61 -16.05
C ILE A 668 19.04 -13.76 -15.06
N ILE A 669 19.50 -12.54 -14.82
CA ILE A 669 18.83 -11.58 -13.93
C ILE A 669 18.31 -10.41 -14.76
N GLN A 670 17.08 -10.03 -14.54
CA GLN A 670 16.50 -8.79 -15.03
C GLN A 670 16.18 -7.91 -13.84
N ASP A 671 16.94 -6.84 -13.65
CA ASP A 671 16.79 -5.92 -12.51
C ASP A 671 17.28 -4.50 -12.87
N ILE A 672 16.91 -3.53 -12.04
CA ILE A 672 17.30 -2.13 -12.22
C ILE A 672 18.70 -1.80 -11.69
N PHE A 673 19.23 -2.62 -10.78
CA PHE A 673 20.54 -2.46 -10.15
C PHE A 673 21.31 -3.77 -10.12
N LEU A 674 22.65 -3.69 -10.10
CA LEU A 674 23.48 -4.84 -9.74
C LEU A 674 23.34 -5.13 -8.24
N ASN A 675 22.39 -6.01 -7.93
CA ASN A 675 22.09 -6.45 -6.57
C ASN A 675 23.01 -7.60 -6.10
N GLU A 676 22.80 -8.13 -4.89
CA GLU A 676 23.61 -9.23 -4.35
C GLU A 676 23.48 -10.50 -5.17
N THR A 677 22.30 -10.78 -5.71
CA THR A 677 22.05 -11.93 -6.57
C THR A 677 22.81 -11.84 -7.90
N ALA A 678 22.99 -10.62 -8.43
CA ALA A 678 23.74 -10.38 -9.67
C ALA A 678 25.23 -10.80 -9.56
N LYS A 679 25.79 -10.94 -8.36
CA LYS A 679 27.15 -11.47 -8.14
C LYS A 679 27.30 -12.90 -8.69
N TYR A 680 26.21 -13.66 -8.77
CA TYR A 680 26.17 -15.04 -9.26
C TYR A 680 25.63 -15.16 -10.67
N ALA A 681 25.18 -14.07 -11.29
CA ALA A 681 24.56 -14.11 -12.61
C ALA A 681 25.59 -14.17 -13.75
N HIS A 682 25.16 -14.70 -14.89
CA HIS A 682 25.90 -14.80 -16.13
C HIS A 682 25.40 -13.82 -17.20
N VAL A 683 24.11 -13.46 -17.10
CA VAL A 683 23.44 -12.47 -17.95
C VAL A 683 22.74 -11.47 -17.06
N PHE A 684 22.93 -10.20 -17.30
CA PHE A 684 22.20 -9.10 -16.67
C PHE A 684 21.45 -8.32 -17.75
N LEU A 685 20.13 -8.24 -17.59
CA LEU A 685 19.22 -7.47 -18.44
C LEU A 685 18.73 -6.25 -17.67
N PRO A 686 18.90 -5.03 -18.16
CA PRO A 686 18.40 -3.83 -17.49
C PRO A 686 16.88 -3.88 -17.30
N GLY A 687 16.42 -3.73 -16.08
CA GLY A 687 15.01 -3.67 -15.73
C GLY A 687 14.45 -2.24 -15.82
N SER A 688 13.13 -2.13 -15.86
CA SER A 688 12.39 -0.88 -15.84
C SER A 688 11.71 -0.64 -14.49
N SER A 689 11.76 0.59 -13.99
CA SER A 689 11.02 1.01 -12.80
C SER A 689 9.52 1.18 -13.11
N PHE A 690 8.70 1.38 -12.07
CA PHE A 690 7.26 1.62 -12.25
C PHE A 690 6.93 2.90 -13.04
N LEU A 691 7.86 3.83 -13.16
CA LEU A 691 7.72 5.05 -13.97
C LEU A 691 7.97 4.80 -15.47
N GLU A 692 8.59 3.68 -15.81
CA GLU A 692 9.07 3.35 -17.16
C GLU A 692 8.21 2.30 -17.87
N LYS A 693 7.09 1.87 -17.27
CA LYS A 693 6.26 0.77 -17.79
C LYS A 693 4.77 1.06 -17.73
N ASP A 694 4.02 0.37 -18.55
CA ASP A 694 2.55 0.31 -18.51
C ASP A 694 2.11 -1.06 -18.01
N GLY A 695 0.93 -1.13 -17.38
CA GLY A 695 0.38 -2.37 -16.86
C GLY A 695 -0.59 -2.17 -15.71
N THR A 696 -0.67 -3.19 -14.85
CA THR A 696 -1.55 -3.18 -13.66
C THR A 696 -0.86 -3.77 -12.45
N PHE A 697 -1.24 -3.29 -11.24
CA PHE A 697 -0.94 -3.92 -9.95
C PHE A 697 -2.23 -4.32 -9.25
N THR A 698 -2.24 -5.47 -8.58
CA THR A 698 -3.33 -5.87 -7.68
C THR A 698 -2.87 -5.74 -6.24
N ASN A 699 -3.48 -4.83 -5.49
CA ASN A 699 -3.09 -4.49 -4.12
C ASN A 699 -3.65 -5.49 -3.07
N ALA A 700 -3.36 -5.25 -1.78
CA ALA A 700 -3.76 -6.14 -0.69
C ALA A 700 -5.28 -6.19 -0.43
N GLU A 701 -6.04 -5.18 -0.86
CA GLU A 701 -7.52 -5.19 -0.87
C GLU A 701 -8.12 -5.76 -2.18
N ARG A 702 -7.31 -6.41 -3.03
CA ARG A 702 -7.74 -6.99 -4.32
C ARG A 702 -8.11 -5.94 -5.39
N ARG A 703 -7.61 -4.72 -5.27
CA ARG A 703 -7.87 -3.67 -6.24
C ARG A 703 -6.83 -3.71 -7.36
N ILE A 704 -7.29 -3.91 -8.60
CA ILE A 704 -6.48 -3.86 -9.81
C ILE A 704 -6.39 -2.41 -10.25
N SER A 705 -5.20 -1.82 -10.20
CA SER A 705 -4.95 -0.42 -10.48
C SER A 705 -4.00 -0.23 -11.65
N ARG A 706 -4.23 0.81 -12.45
CA ARG A 706 -3.39 1.13 -13.61
C ARG A 706 -2.02 1.66 -13.18
N VAL A 707 -0.98 1.10 -13.79
CA VAL A 707 0.38 1.66 -13.88
C VAL A 707 0.50 2.28 -15.27
N ARG A 708 0.98 3.51 -15.37
CA ARG A 708 1.15 4.19 -16.67
C ARG A 708 2.58 4.67 -16.83
N THR A 709 3.10 4.55 -18.02
CA THR A 709 4.42 5.03 -18.39
C THR A 709 4.50 6.55 -18.17
N VAL A 710 5.40 6.97 -17.29
CA VAL A 710 5.71 8.37 -16.99
C VAL A 710 6.93 8.83 -17.82
N MET A 711 7.91 7.94 -17.99
CA MET A 711 9.14 8.20 -18.73
C MET A 711 9.52 6.97 -19.55
N LYS A 712 10.29 7.16 -20.60
CA LYS A 712 10.75 6.04 -21.45
C LYS A 712 11.69 5.12 -20.65
N PRO A 713 11.70 3.79 -20.95
CA PRO A 713 12.64 2.87 -20.33
C PRO A 713 14.08 3.31 -20.56
N LEU A 714 14.82 3.59 -19.48
CA LEU A 714 16.22 4.03 -19.56
C LEU A 714 17.15 2.96 -20.13
N GLY A 715 16.82 1.67 -19.89
CA GLY A 715 17.50 0.52 -20.46
C GLY A 715 17.15 0.23 -21.92
N GLY A 716 16.21 0.95 -22.53
CA GLY A 716 15.77 0.81 -23.90
C GLY A 716 14.67 -0.22 -24.16
N MET A 717 14.36 -1.09 -23.20
CA MET A 717 13.23 -2.03 -23.22
C MET A 717 12.52 -2.04 -21.87
N ALA A 718 11.20 -2.21 -21.88
CA ALA A 718 10.45 -2.54 -20.68
C ALA A 718 10.60 -4.03 -20.34
N ASP A 719 10.31 -4.41 -19.10
CA ASP A 719 10.52 -5.78 -18.62
C ASP A 719 9.73 -6.82 -19.43
N TRP A 720 8.50 -6.51 -19.81
CA TRP A 720 7.66 -7.37 -20.61
C TRP A 720 8.24 -7.59 -22.04
N GLU A 721 8.83 -6.56 -22.65
CA GLU A 721 9.46 -6.65 -23.98
C GLU A 721 10.67 -7.58 -23.94
N ALA A 722 11.52 -7.46 -22.90
CA ALA A 722 12.69 -8.32 -22.74
C ALA A 722 12.29 -9.80 -22.52
N THR A 723 11.23 -10.05 -21.76
CA THR A 723 10.68 -11.41 -21.58
C THR A 723 10.16 -11.99 -22.90
N CYS A 724 9.45 -11.20 -23.70
CA CYS A 724 8.98 -11.59 -25.04
C CYS A 724 10.16 -11.86 -25.98
N ALA A 725 11.19 -11.01 -25.98
CA ALA A 725 12.38 -11.20 -26.81
C ALA A 725 13.10 -12.51 -26.48
N LEU A 726 13.24 -12.86 -25.20
CA LEU A 726 13.83 -14.15 -24.78
C LEU A 726 12.99 -15.34 -25.23
N SER A 727 11.66 -15.25 -25.10
CA SER A 727 10.73 -16.29 -25.56
C SER A 727 10.83 -16.52 -27.08
N ASN A 728 10.84 -15.44 -27.85
CA ASN A 728 10.99 -15.48 -29.32
C ASN A 728 12.34 -16.10 -29.71
N ALA A 729 13.43 -15.71 -29.02
CA ALA A 729 14.76 -16.29 -29.26
C ALA A 729 14.82 -17.80 -28.94
N LEU A 730 14.00 -18.29 -28.01
CA LEU A 730 13.85 -19.71 -27.70
C LEU A 730 12.94 -20.46 -28.68
N GLY A 731 12.26 -19.74 -29.58
CA GLY A 731 11.41 -20.34 -30.62
C GLY A 731 9.92 -20.44 -30.22
N TYR A 732 9.52 -19.90 -29.09
CA TYR A 732 8.10 -19.78 -28.71
C TYR A 732 7.62 -18.33 -28.89
N PRO A 733 6.67 -18.07 -29.81
CA PRO A 733 6.28 -16.69 -30.15
C PRO A 733 5.47 -16.02 -29.04
N MET A 734 5.97 -14.90 -28.55
CA MET A 734 5.26 -13.95 -27.70
C MET A 734 5.33 -12.58 -28.37
N ASN A 735 4.29 -12.22 -29.10
CA ASN A 735 4.24 -11.00 -29.92
C ASN A 735 3.07 -10.12 -29.48
N TYR A 736 3.35 -9.23 -28.56
CA TYR A 736 2.40 -8.20 -28.09
C TYR A 736 2.95 -6.83 -28.48
N SER A 737 2.06 -5.91 -28.81
CA SER A 737 2.40 -4.52 -29.12
C SER A 737 2.26 -3.60 -27.92
N HIS A 738 1.43 -4.00 -26.93
CA HIS A 738 1.15 -3.22 -25.75
C HIS A 738 0.70 -4.15 -24.60
N PRO A 739 0.98 -3.82 -23.32
CA PRO A 739 0.55 -4.62 -22.17
C PRO A 739 -0.97 -4.85 -22.06
N SER A 740 -1.80 -3.99 -22.65
CA SER A 740 -3.25 -4.23 -22.72
C SER A 740 -3.62 -5.52 -23.44
N GLU A 741 -2.88 -5.93 -24.47
CA GLU A 741 -3.11 -7.19 -25.19
C GLU A 741 -2.78 -8.39 -24.29
N ILE A 742 -1.79 -8.24 -23.41
CA ILE A 742 -1.47 -9.25 -22.39
C ILE A 742 -2.61 -9.36 -21.37
N MET A 743 -3.16 -8.22 -20.91
CA MET A 743 -4.33 -8.22 -20.02
C MET A 743 -5.56 -8.82 -20.69
N ASP A 744 -5.78 -8.58 -21.97
CA ASP A 744 -6.88 -9.18 -22.74
C ASP A 744 -6.72 -10.72 -22.84
N GLU A 745 -5.50 -11.23 -22.97
CA GLU A 745 -5.20 -12.67 -22.87
C GLU A 745 -5.48 -13.21 -21.46
N ILE A 746 -5.03 -12.51 -20.43
CA ILE A 746 -5.28 -12.86 -19.03
C ILE A 746 -6.80 -12.95 -18.79
N ALA A 747 -7.56 -11.95 -19.22
CA ALA A 747 -9.02 -11.87 -19.04
C ALA A 747 -9.73 -13.02 -19.76
N ARG A 748 -9.29 -13.38 -20.96
CA ARG A 748 -9.84 -14.49 -21.75
C ARG A 748 -9.62 -15.85 -21.09
N LEU A 749 -8.46 -16.04 -20.46
CA LEU A 749 -8.06 -17.33 -19.89
C LEU A 749 -8.38 -17.45 -18.39
N THR A 750 -8.73 -16.35 -17.70
CA THR A 750 -8.87 -16.34 -16.24
C THR A 750 -10.27 -15.86 -15.85
N PRO A 751 -11.17 -16.76 -15.43
CA PRO A 751 -12.56 -16.40 -15.15
C PRO A 751 -12.75 -15.23 -14.17
N THR A 752 -11.89 -15.12 -13.16
CA THR A 752 -11.93 -14.03 -12.16
C THR A 752 -11.46 -12.69 -12.69
N PHE A 753 -10.85 -12.65 -13.88
CA PHE A 753 -10.41 -11.46 -14.60
C PHE A 753 -11.21 -11.21 -15.88
N ALA A 754 -12.23 -12.02 -16.19
CA ALA A 754 -12.94 -11.98 -17.47
C ALA A 754 -13.61 -10.61 -17.77
N GLY A 755 -13.87 -9.80 -16.77
CA GLY A 755 -14.38 -8.44 -16.90
C GLY A 755 -13.32 -7.35 -16.88
N VAL A 756 -12.01 -7.68 -16.83
CA VAL A 756 -10.93 -6.70 -16.67
C VAL A 756 -10.33 -6.33 -18.01
N SER A 757 -10.24 -5.05 -18.30
CA SER A 757 -9.45 -4.47 -19.40
C SER A 757 -8.91 -3.11 -19.01
N PHE A 758 -7.89 -2.62 -19.70
CA PHE A 758 -7.35 -1.28 -19.43
C PHE A 758 -8.40 -0.20 -19.62
N SER A 759 -9.21 -0.28 -20.69
CA SER A 759 -10.27 0.68 -20.95
C SER A 759 -11.34 0.69 -19.85
N LYS A 760 -11.70 -0.49 -19.33
CA LYS A 760 -12.65 -0.57 -18.22
C LYS A 760 -12.07 0.00 -16.92
N ILE A 761 -10.83 -0.35 -16.58
CA ILE A 761 -10.16 0.21 -15.39
C ILE A 761 -10.13 1.74 -15.47
N ASP A 762 -9.80 2.29 -16.65
CA ASP A 762 -9.76 3.74 -16.85
C ASP A 762 -11.16 4.38 -16.73
N ALA A 763 -12.18 3.75 -17.26
CA ALA A 763 -13.59 4.21 -17.15
C ALA A 763 -14.11 4.17 -15.70
N MET A 764 -13.63 3.24 -14.89
CA MET A 764 -13.96 3.10 -13.47
C MET A 764 -13.09 3.96 -12.53
N GLY A 765 -12.40 4.95 -13.05
CA GLY A 765 -11.58 5.86 -12.24
C GLY A 765 -10.20 5.31 -11.89
N GLY A 766 -9.61 4.49 -12.76
CA GLY A 766 -8.22 4.00 -12.66
C GLY A 766 -8.02 2.72 -11.86
N SER A 767 -9.10 2.11 -11.36
CA SER A 767 -9.02 0.82 -10.67
C SER A 767 -10.34 0.05 -10.67
N VAL A 768 -10.27 -1.28 -10.52
CA VAL A 768 -11.41 -2.19 -10.40
C VAL A 768 -11.16 -3.20 -9.29
N GLN A 769 -12.21 -3.62 -8.59
CA GLN A 769 -12.11 -4.59 -7.49
C GLN A 769 -12.21 -6.03 -8.03
N TRP A 770 -11.18 -6.83 -7.76
CA TRP A 770 -11.16 -8.27 -8.09
C TRP A 770 -12.01 -9.09 -7.10
N PRO A 771 -12.66 -10.17 -7.49
CA PRO A 771 -12.93 -10.62 -8.86
C PRO A 771 -13.81 -9.66 -9.66
N CYS A 772 -13.56 -9.59 -10.98
CA CYS A 772 -14.38 -8.81 -11.90
C CYS A 772 -14.68 -9.66 -13.13
N ASN A 773 -15.94 -10.00 -13.32
CA ASN A 773 -16.43 -10.91 -14.37
C ASN A 773 -17.86 -10.57 -14.76
N ALA A 774 -18.55 -11.46 -15.47
CA ALA A 774 -19.93 -11.24 -15.90
C ALA A 774 -20.94 -11.20 -14.72
N GLU A 775 -20.64 -11.91 -13.61
CA GLU A 775 -21.50 -11.95 -12.42
C GLU A 775 -21.29 -10.70 -11.54
N ALA A 776 -20.07 -10.15 -11.54
CA ALA A 776 -19.70 -8.95 -10.83
C ALA A 776 -19.00 -7.96 -11.78
N PRO A 777 -19.74 -7.33 -12.71
CA PRO A 777 -19.16 -6.47 -13.74
C PRO A 777 -18.49 -5.21 -13.17
N ASP A 778 -18.92 -4.72 -12.03
CA ASP A 778 -18.34 -3.58 -11.34
C ASP A 778 -17.29 -3.97 -10.28
N GLY A 779 -16.96 -5.27 -10.25
CA GLY A 779 -16.03 -5.86 -9.28
C GLY A 779 -16.71 -6.29 -7.98
N THR A 780 -15.89 -6.90 -7.09
CA THR A 780 -16.38 -7.54 -5.85
C THR A 780 -15.73 -6.89 -4.62
N PRO A 781 -16.27 -5.81 -4.07
CA PRO A 781 -15.68 -5.14 -2.90
C PRO A 781 -15.70 -5.98 -1.64
N ILE A 782 -16.75 -6.76 -1.41
CA ILE A 782 -16.92 -7.66 -0.27
C ILE A 782 -17.01 -9.10 -0.79
N MET A 783 -16.15 -9.97 -0.29
CA MET A 783 -16.15 -11.40 -0.63
C MET A 783 -17.10 -12.17 0.28
N HIS A 784 -17.62 -13.30 -0.24
CA HIS A 784 -18.38 -14.28 0.55
C HIS A 784 -19.71 -13.75 1.12
N VAL A 785 -20.42 -12.85 0.41
CA VAL A 785 -21.67 -12.25 0.91
C VAL A 785 -22.75 -13.33 1.10
N ASP A 786 -23.09 -14.09 0.06
CA ASP A 786 -24.14 -15.10 0.12
C ASP A 786 -23.62 -16.48 0.53
N GLN A 787 -22.46 -16.85 0.00
CA GLN A 787 -21.81 -18.13 0.28
C GLN A 787 -20.28 -17.99 0.16
N PHE A 788 -19.56 -18.95 0.74
CA PHE A 788 -18.12 -19.02 0.51
C PHE A 788 -17.82 -19.46 -0.94
N VAL A 789 -16.67 -19.08 -1.48
CA VAL A 789 -16.26 -19.49 -2.83
C VAL A 789 -16.26 -21.03 -2.98
N ARG A 790 -15.93 -21.76 -1.92
CA ARG A 790 -16.02 -23.22 -1.89
C ARG A 790 -17.43 -23.77 -1.60
N GLY A 791 -18.45 -22.94 -1.46
CA GLY A 791 -19.81 -23.27 -1.05
C GLY A 791 -20.00 -23.19 0.46
N LYS A 792 -19.65 -24.20 1.22
CA LYS A 792 -19.67 -24.23 2.69
C LYS A 792 -18.26 -23.98 3.26
N GLY A 793 -18.15 -23.14 4.28
CA GLY A 793 -16.92 -22.95 5.04
C GLY A 793 -16.50 -24.21 5.78
N ARG A 794 -15.20 -24.46 5.84
CA ARG A 794 -14.67 -25.66 6.49
C ARG A 794 -13.79 -25.31 7.67
N PHE A 795 -14.19 -25.78 8.85
CA PHE A 795 -13.37 -25.68 10.04
C PHE A 795 -12.20 -26.69 9.97
N MET A 796 -11.02 -26.24 10.39
CA MET A 796 -9.81 -27.05 10.38
C MET A 796 -9.28 -27.27 11.81
N LEU A 797 -8.79 -28.47 12.08
CA LEU A 797 -8.12 -28.75 13.36
C LEU A 797 -6.72 -28.14 13.36
N THR A 798 -6.53 -27.13 14.21
CA THR A 798 -5.29 -26.33 14.25
C THR A 798 -4.38 -26.74 15.40
N LYS A 799 -3.84 -27.96 15.32
CA LYS A 799 -2.92 -28.48 16.35
C LYS A 799 -1.63 -27.66 16.36
N TYR A 800 -1.30 -27.10 17.53
CA TYR A 800 -0.03 -26.44 17.75
C TYR A 800 1.13 -27.45 17.74
N VAL A 801 2.19 -27.12 17.02
CA VAL A 801 3.47 -27.83 17.01
C VAL A 801 4.56 -26.83 17.36
N PRO A 802 5.35 -27.06 18.40
CA PRO A 802 6.41 -26.15 18.78
C PRO A 802 7.43 -25.94 17.66
N SER A 803 7.88 -24.67 17.49
CA SER A 803 8.94 -24.33 16.54
C SER A 803 10.30 -24.84 17.02
N ASP A 804 11.21 -25.12 16.09
CA ASP A 804 12.62 -25.40 16.39
C ASP A 804 13.40 -24.12 16.78
N GLU A 805 12.88 -22.93 16.45
CA GLU A 805 13.40 -21.63 16.84
C GLU A 805 13.15 -21.38 18.33
N ARG A 806 14.04 -21.87 19.19
CA ARG A 806 13.94 -21.74 20.64
C ARG A 806 15.20 -21.14 21.23
N SER A 807 15.02 -20.37 22.31
CA SER A 807 16.15 -19.94 23.10
C SER A 807 16.89 -21.12 23.71
N THR A 808 18.19 -21.08 23.67
CA THR A 808 19.08 -22.08 24.25
C THR A 808 20.13 -21.40 25.13
N ARG A 809 20.88 -22.15 25.92
CA ARG A 809 21.99 -21.59 26.71
C ARG A 809 23.02 -20.86 25.84
N LYS A 810 23.25 -21.31 24.60
CA LYS A 810 24.17 -20.70 23.64
C LYS A 810 23.53 -19.47 22.95
N PHE A 811 22.25 -19.55 22.66
CA PHE A 811 21.47 -18.47 22.02
C PHE A 811 20.28 -18.13 22.91
N PRO A 812 20.45 -17.26 23.92
CA PRO A 812 19.44 -17.03 24.95
C PRO A 812 18.33 -16.08 24.50
N LEU A 813 18.46 -15.42 23.35
CA LEU A 813 17.47 -14.47 22.79
C LEU A 813 16.88 -15.03 21.49
N LEU A 814 15.62 -14.70 21.23
CA LEU A 814 14.97 -14.89 19.96
C LEU A 814 15.03 -13.59 19.16
N LEU A 815 15.52 -13.67 17.93
CA LEU A 815 15.52 -12.52 17.02
C LEU A 815 14.15 -12.43 16.33
N THR A 816 13.54 -11.25 16.40
CA THR A 816 12.36 -10.92 15.59
C THR A 816 12.71 -9.77 14.64
N THR A 817 12.06 -9.70 13.49
CA THR A 817 12.22 -8.59 12.56
C THR A 817 11.04 -7.63 12.63
N GLY A 818 11.27 -6.36 12.31
CA GLY A 818 10.24 -5.34 12.27
C GLY A 818 10.40 -4.43 11.07
N ARG A 819 9.30 -3.87 10.59
CA ARG A 819 9.30 -2.91 9.48
C ARG A 819 9.82 -1.55 9.98
N ILE A 820 10.61 -0.86 9.15
CA ILE A 820 10.99 0.53 9.31
C ILE A 820 10.18 1.38 8.33
N LEU A 821 9.58 2.48 8.79
CA LEU A 821 8.70 3.32 7.99
C LEU A 821 9.38 3.88 6.73
N SER A 822 10.61 4.39 6.87
CA SER A 822 11.34 5.04 5.76
C SER A 822 11.93 4.05 4.76
N GLN A 823 12.16 2.79 5.16
CA GLN A 823 12.78 1.77 4.31
C GLN A 823 11.76 0.74 3.83
N TYR A 824 12.10 0.01 2.76
CA TYR A 824 11.21 -1.01 2.21
C TYR A 824 11.97 -2.26 1.78
N ASN A 825 11.48 -3.42 2.21
CA ASN A 825 12.10 -4.74 2.01
C ASN A 825 13.60 -4.69 2.36
N VAL A 826 14.47 -5.18 1.45
CA VAL A 826 15.93 -5.17 1.60
C VAL A 826 16.58 -3.80 1.30
N GLY A 827 15.78 -2.77 1.06
CA GLY A 827 16.25 -1.40 0.84
C GLY A 827 16.85 -1.10 -0.52
N ALA A 828 16.79 -2.00 -1.49
CA ALA A 828 17.38 -1.82 -2.82
C ALA A 828 16.96 -0.51 -3.52
N GLN A 829 15.73 -0.10 -3.33
CA GLN A 829 15.17 1.16 -3.86
C GLN A 829 15.35 2.32 -2.88
N THR A 830 14.87 2.17 -1.64
CA THR A 830 14.80 3.27 -0.66
C THR A 830 16.17 3.76 -0.19
N ARG A 831 17.19 2.90 -0.12
CA ARG A 831 18.58 3.31 0.18
C ARG A 831 19.23 4.14 -0.94
N ARG A 832 18.61 4.21 -2.13
CA ARG A 832 18.99 5.06 -3.27
C ARG A 832 18.10 6.28 -3.42
N THR A 833 17.54 6.75 -2.32
CA THR A 833 16.72 7.96 -2.21
C THR A 833 17.08 8.69 -0.91
N ASP A 834 16.55 9.87 -0.71
CA ASP A 834 16.77 10.65 0.52
C ASP A 834 16.29 9.95 1.80
N ASN A 835 15.57 8.86 1.69
CA ASN A 835 15.20 8.01 2.85
C ASN A 835 16.42 7.43 3.58
N VAL A 836 17.56 7.33 2.91
CA VAL A 836 18.83 6.92 3.53
C VAL A 836 19.28 7.90 4.63
N HIS A 837 18.95 9.19 4.49
CA HIS A 837 19.29 10.20 5.48
C HIS A 837 18.47 10.08 6.77
N TRP A 838 17.31 9.48 6.71
CA TRP A 838 16.49 9.22 7.89
C TRP A 838 16.93 7.94 8.64
N HIS A 839 17.20 6.86 7.90
CA HIS A 839 17.67 5.58 8.46
C HIS A 839 18.77 5.02 7.54
N ALA A 840 20.02 5.36 7.84
CA ALA A 840 21.19 4.94 7.06
C ALA A 840 21.61 3.50 7.35
N GLU A 841 21.36 3.02 8.57
CA GLU A 841 21.83 1.74 9.10
C GLU A 841 20.69 0.91 9.69
N ASP A 842 20.89 -0.40 9.70
CA ASP A 842 20.01 -1.33 10.42
C ASP A 842 20.26 -1.21 11.93
N ARG A 843 19.19 -1.27 12.73
CA ARG A 843 19.26 -1.16 14.19
C ARG A 843 18.78 -2.43 14.85
N LEU A 844 19.52 -2.87 15.89
CA LEU A 844 19.08 -3.90 16.81
C LEU A 844 18.44 -3.23 18.03
N GLU A 845 17.15 -3.48 18.22
CA GLU A 845 16.42 -3.06 19.42
C GLU A 845 16.50 -4.16 20.47
N ILE A 846 16.93 -3.84 21.68
CA ILE A 846 17.00 -4.76 22.80
C ILE A 846 16.51 -4.06 24.06
N HIS A 847 15.81 -4.78 24.94
CA HIS A 847 15.38 -4.20 26.22
C HIS A 847 16.61 -3.80 27.07
N PRO A 848 16.63 -2.61 27.71
CA PRO A 848 17.79 -2.13 28.48
C PRO A 848 18.30 -3.14 29.50
N HIS A 849 17.42 -3.78 30.23
CA HIS A 849 17.78 -4.82 31.21
C HIS A 849 18.50 -6.00 30.57
N ASP A 850 18.00 -6.48 29.42
CA ASP A 850 18.65 -7.56 28.67
C ASP A 850 20.02 -7.14 28.12
N ALA A 851 20.18 -5.87 27.76
CA ALA A 851 21.45 -5.30 27.32
C ALA A 851 22.45 -5.23 28.49
N GLU A 852 22.06 -4.72 29.66
CA GLU A 852 22.89 -4.64 30.87
C GLU A 852 23.38 -6.02 31.33
N ASP A 853 22.47 -7.01 31.40
CA ASP A 853 22.80 -8.39 31.79
C ASP A 853 23.85 -9.04 30.87
N ARG A 854 23.98 -8.53 29.64
CA ARG A 854 24.93 -9.02 28.62
C ARG A 854 26.14 -8.11 28.41
N GLY A 855 26.23 -7.05 29.21
CA GLY A 855 27.33 -6.07 29.08
C GLY A 855 27.31 -5.30 27.76
N ILE A 856 26.18 -5.19 27.10
CA ILE A 856 25.95 -4.41 25.87
C ILE A 856 25.78 -2.96 26.29
N ARG A 857 26.59 -2.08 25.73
CA ARG A 857 26.51 -0.61 25.93
C ARG A 857 26.21 0.02 24.55
N GLN A 858 25.50 1.15 24.58
CA GLN A 858 25.28 1.95 23.37
C GLN A 858 26.56 2.57 22.86
#